data_fbd4f6d1befe49a22d5003384ebe0e4e
#
_entry.id   fbd4f6d1befe49a22d5003384ebe0e4e
#
_cell.length_a   1.000
_cell.length_b   1.000
_cell.length_c   1.000
_cell.angle_alpha   90.00
_cell.angle_beta   90.00
_cell.angle_gamma   90.00
#
_symmetry.space_group_name_H-M   'P 1'
#
loop_
_entity.id
_entity.type
_entity.pdbx_description
1 polymer ?
#
loop_
_entity_poly.entity_id
_entity_poly.type
_entity_poly.pdbx_seq_one_letter_code
_entity_poly.pdbx_strand_id
1 'polypeptide(L)'
;MSDRMTSIPFGKLMNWVLTEAPQGTIFGVHHRVQANPSRTWDIFGRPLEMPFGPAAGPHTQLAQNIAAAYAAGARFFELKTVQKIDGEDLPVPKPCIKADDECYNVEWSTELTVPKAFEEYVKAWFLVHVMAVEYGLGCPDGMQFNMSVGYDLAGIQTPKIDTFIENLKDASHTAVFADCKAWLLNHLDRFRKLRREDVEAIPAAICNSVTVSTMHGCPPDEIERIARYLLQEKKLNTFVKCNPTLLGYDFVRTCMDDLGYGHMVFDDSHFKADLQYSDAVPMLRRLQQAGEAAGRLFGVKLTNTFPVDITRHELPGTEMYMSGKPLFFLAMNVAKKLSEAFDGKLRISYSGGADAHNILDIVQSGIWPVTVATTLLKPGGYERLAQVAQLFDGQAGQAFTGVNVENLTALLNKAHEDAHYARLDPKAQQRKNNRPLPILDCFMAPCSDTCPIHQDIPAYMDLVAAGKYEEALLIILEKNPLPFITGTVCYHTCMNSCTRNFCDDPVAIRRNKLIAAEKGYARVMTALQAPVKNGKKAAVIGGGPAGLAAAYFLARGGIDVTVFEKSRELGGLVRSFLCHKKEEISDEAIDKDVALIEKMGVRMEVGREITDLGELKDFDYLLAACGVKGKIGTAPAADIAQLTVIGDGHYGKTTSVVECIADGKRAAEAILGMTASVDTEIPADVNDVYKTRGILEKAPCDGCDGRCLHCDSVCEVCTEVCPNRANVAIDVPEDSQPQILHLDYMCNECGNCQTFCPWGGAPYLDKFTLFANEEDMEKSQNSGFVLLDRASGFCKVRCDGQVITTQVAAENDGIPLGIHRLMTAVYKDYDYLFIE
;
A
#
# COMPACT_ATOMS: atom_id res chain seq x y z
N MET A 1 9.82 -7.77 -20.98
CA MET A 1 9.15 -8.74 -20.12
C MET A 1 8.35 -9.67 -20.99
N SER A 2 8.13 -10.91 -20.55
CA SER A 2 7.13 -11.74 -21.21
C SER A 2 5.78 -11.11 -20.92
N ASP A 3 5.01 -10.77 -21.93
CA ASP A 3 3.68 -10.16 -21.79
C ASP A 3 2.65 -11.13 -21.17
N ARG A 4 3.09 -12.28 -20.67
CA ARG A 4 2.21 -13.40 -20.32
C ARG A 4 2.54 -13.98 -18.96
N MET A 5 1.54 -13.97 -18.08
CA MET A 5 1.60 -14.74 -16.85
C MET A 5 1.64 -16.23 -17.16
N THR A 6 2.55 -16.96 -16.49
CA THR A 6 2.68 -18.39 -16.61
C THR A 6 2.07 -19.07 -15.38
N SER A 7 1.23 -20.07 -15.62
CA SER A 7 0.57 -20.85 -14.59
C SER A 7 1.57 -21.67 -13.78
N ILE A 8 1.57 -21.51 -12.45
CA ILE A 8 2.45 -22.27 -11.56
C ILE A 8 1.91 -23.71 -11.39
N PRO A 9 2.75 -24.75 -11.52
CA PRO A 9 2.33 -26.12 -11.25
C PRO A 9 1.82 -26.31 -9.82
N PHE A 10 0.75 -27.08 -9.63
CA PHE A 10 0.11 -27.30 -8.33
C PHE A 10 1.11 -27.75 -7.24
N GLY A 11 2.01 -28.68 -7.58
CA GLY A 11 3.04 -29.14 -6.65
C GLY A 11 3.97 -28.02 -6.17
N LYS A 12 4.30 -27.05 -7.02
CA LYS A 12 5.12 -25.88 -6.65
C LYS A 12 4.34 -24.93 -5.72
N LEU A 13 3.06 -24.66 -6.01
CA LEU A 13 2.18 -23.88 -5.13
C LEU A 13 2.07 -24.54 -3.74
N MET A 14 1.90 -25.86 -3.69
CA MET A 14 1.88 -26.60 -2.41
C MET A 14 3.24 -26.55 -1.69
N ASN A 15 4.34 -26.65 -2.43
CA ASN A 15 5.68 -26.54 -1.85
C ASN A 15 5.88 -25.15 -1.24
N TRP A 16 5.40 -24.08 -1.90
CA TRP A 16 5.46 -22.74 -1.37
C TRP A 16 4.71 -22.64 -0.04
N VAL A 17 3.45 -23.06 0.00
CA VAL A 17 2.63 -23.07 1.23
C VAL A 17 3.29 -23.88 2.35
N LEU A 18 3.80 -25.09 2.04
CA LEU A 18 4.43 -25.98 3.03
C LEU A 18 5.76 -25.43 3.57
N THR A 19 6.45 -24.58 2.81
CA THR A 19 7.71 -23.94 3.24
C THR A 19 7.43 -22.71 4.10
N GLU A 20 6.52 -21.83 3.67
CA GLU A 20 6.22 -20.58 4.39
C GLU A 20 5.37 -20.78 5.66
N ALA A 21 4.39 -21.70 5.64
CA ALA A 21 3.44 -21.81 6.75
C ALA A 21 4.07 -22.13 8.11
N PRO A 22 5.14 -22.94 8.22
CA PRO A 22 5.88 -23.11 9.48
C PRO A 22 6.61 -21.85 9.94
N GLN A 23 6.96 -20.93 9.03
CA GLN A 23 7.62 -19.66 9.31
C GLN A 23 6.62 -18.55 9.67
N GLY A 24 5.32 -18.82 9.58
CA GLY A 24 4.27 -17.89 9.99
C GLY A 24 3.46 -17.26 8.84
N THR A 25 3.87 -17.44 7.58
CA THR A 25 3.23 -16.81 6.42
C THR A 25 2.59 -17.83 5.46
N ILE A 26 1.72 -17.35 4.58
CA ILE A 26 1.22 -18.11 3.42
C ILE A 26 1.15 -17.14 2.25
N PHE A 27 1.94 -17.34 1.22
CA PHE A 27 2.12 -16.40 0.10
C PHE A 27 2.42 -14.98 0.60
N GLY A 28 3.26 -14.84 1.64
CA GLY A 28 3.61 -13.58 2.28
C GLY A 28 2.49 -12.91 3.09
N VAL A 29 1.40 -13.62 3.41
CA VAL A 29 0.37 -13.17 4.34
C VAL A 29 0.75 -13.59 5.76
N HIS A 30 0.95 -12.61 6.66
CA HIS A 30 1.34 -12.80 8.06
C HIS A 30 0.12 -13.01 8.98
N HIS A 31 -0.98 -12.28 8.76
CA HIS A 31 -2.19 -12.37 9.58
C HIS A 31 -3.13 -13.47 9.08
N ARG A 32 -2.86 -14.72 9.51
CA ARG A 32 -3.71 -15.87 9.16
C ARG A 32 -4.96 -15.89 10.04
N VAL A 33 -6.13 -15.91 9.42
CA VAL A 33 -7.42 -15.88 10.10
C VAL A 33 -8.02 -17.27 10.23
N GLN A 34 -8.36 -17.67 11.46
CA GLN A 34 -9.16 -18.84 11.74
C GLN A 34 -10.64 -18.44 11.83
N ALA A 35 -11.44 -18.87 10.87
CA ALA A 35 -12.87 -18.61 10.89
C ALA A 35 -13.57 -19.46 11.96
N ASN A 36 -14.67 -18.92 12.54
CA ASN A 36 -15.49 -19.65 13.47
C ASN A 36 -16.58 -20.44 12.71
N PRO A 37 -16.54 -21.77 12.66
CA PRO A 37 -17.46 -22.57 11.84
C PRO A 37 -18.91 -22.55 12.35
N SER A 38 -19.16 -22.12 13.60
CA SER A 38 -20.52 -21.96 14.13
C SER A 38 -21.20 -20.67 13.67
N ARG A 39 -20.46 -19.76 13.07
CA ARG A 39 -20.92 -18.44 12.62
C ARG A 39 -21.01 -18.43 11.10
N THR A 40 -22.22 -18.49 10.56
CA THR A 40 -22.42 -18.59 9.12
C THR A 40 -23.47 -17.64 8.57
N TRP A 41 -23.25 -17.20 7.34
CA TRP A 41 -24.20 -16.49 6.49
C TRP A 41 -24.62 -17.43 5.37
N ASP A 42 -25.93 -17.52 5.11
CA ASP A 42 -26.43 -18.38 4.04
C ASP A 42 -26.41 -17.65 2.70
N ILE A 43 -25.82 -18.29 1.68
CA ILE A 43 -25.92 -17.87 0.29
C ILE A 43 -25.86 -19.08 -0.64
N PHE A 44 -26.67 -19.07 -1.68
CA PHE A 44 -26.77 -20.15 -2.69
C PHE A 44 -27.03 -21.54 -2.10
N GLY A 45 -27.69 -21.59 -0.92
CA GLY A 45 -27.99 -22.81 -0.20
C GLY A 45 -26.79 -23.46 0.48
N ARG A 46 -25.69 -22.70 0.71
CA ARG A 46 -24.47 -23.16 1.39
C ARG A 46 -24.11 -22.19 2.52
N PRO A 47 -23.52 -22.70 3.62
CA PRO A 47 -22.98 -21.83 4.67
C PRO A 47 -21.75 -21.07 4.16
N LEU A 48 -21.54 -19.86 4.68
CA LEU A 48 -20.39 -19.02 4.41
C LEU A 48 -19.88 -18.50 5.75
N GLU A 49 -18.66 -18.85 6.15
CA GLU A 49 -18.10 -18.50 7.46
C GLU A 49 -17.78 -16.99 7.60
N MET A 50 -17.51 -16.32 6.50
CA MET A 50 -17.31 -14.87 6.43
C MET A 50 -18.05 -14.32 5.20
N PRO A 51 -18.83 -13.23 5.34
CA PRO A 51 -19.68 -12.75 4.26
C PRO A 51 -18.92 -11.85 3.24
N PHE A 52 -17.60 -12.01 3.12
CA PHE A 52 -16.78 -11.17 2.26
C PHE A 52 -15.64 -11.93 1.58
N GLY A 53 -15.05 -11.27 0.58
CA GLY A 53 -13.84 -11.71 -0.10
C GLY A 53 -13.44 -10.83 -1.28
N PRO A 54 -12.51 -11.27 -2.14
CA PRO A 54 -12.10 -10.49 -3.29
C PRO A 54 -13.16 -10.49 -4.41
N ALA A 55 -13.30 -9.33 -5.07
CA ALA A 55 -14.12 -9.18 -6.27
C ALA A 55 -13.45 -9.82 -7.49
N ALA A 56 -14.22 -10.00 -8.58
CA ALA A 56 -13.73 -10.42 -9.88
C ALA A 56 -12.74 -9.38 -10.45
N GLY A 57 -11.51 -9.44 -10.00
CA GLY A 57 -10.44 -8.51 -10.28
C GLY A 57 -9.08 -9.21 -10.35
N PRO A 58 -7.97 -8.47 -10.30
CA PRO A 58 -6.65 -9.07 -10.38
C PRO A 58 -6.37 -10.07 -9.24
N HIS A 59 -7.01 -9.90 -8.07
CA HIS A 59 -6.84 -10.76 -6.90
C HIS A 59 -7.54 -12.14 -7.00
N THR A 60 -8.21 -12.44 -8.10
CA THR A 60 -8.93 -13.73 -8.28
C THR A 60 -8.63 -14.41 -9.62
N GLN A 61 -7.55 -14.04 -10.29
CA GLN A 61 -7.19 -14.69 -11.56
C GLN A 61 -6.15 -15.81 -11.44
N LEU A 62 -5.32 -15.82 -10.38
CA LEU A 62 -4.31 -16.85 -10.15
C LEU A 62 -4.58 -17.61 -8.85
N ALA A 63 -4.12 -18.86 -8.76
CA ALA A 63 -4.39 -19.73 -7.61
C ALA A 63 -3.78 -19.18 -6.31
N GLN A 64 -2.56 -18.66 -6.35
CA GLN A 64 -1.91 -18.05 -5.18
C GLN A 64 -2.62 -16.79 -4.67
N ASN A 65 -3.27 -16.02 -5.56
CA ASN A 65 -4.03 -14.84 -5.16
C ASN A 65 -5.23 -15.22 -4.29
N ILE A 66 -5.97 -16.24 -4.72
CA ILE A 66 -7.13 -16.78 -4.01
C ILE A 66 -6.69 -17.40 -2.67
N ALA A 67 -5.60 -18.18 -2.67
CA ALA A 67 -5.05 -18.78 -1.47
C ALA A 67 -4.58 -17.73 -0.45
N ALA A 68 -3.91 -16.65 -0.89
CA ALA A 68 -3.52 -15.53 -0.03
C ALA A 68 -4.73 -14.84 0.61
N ALA A 69 -5.78 -14.56 -0.18
CA ALA A 69 -7.02 -13.98 0.33
C ALA A 69 -7.73 -14.92 1.32
N TYR A 70 -7.72 -16.24 1.08
CA TYR A 70 -8.27 -17.23 2.01
C TYR A 70 -7.52 -17.24 3.35
N ALA A 71 -6.18 -17.22 3.30
CA ALA A 71 -5.34 -17.16 4.50
C ALA A 71 -5.67 -15.93 5.36
N ALA A 72 -5.92 -14.78 4.71
CA ALA A 72 -6.28 -13.52 5.35
C ALA A 72 -7.77 -13.42 5.78
N GLY A 73 -8.59 -14.48 5.60
CA GLY A 73 -9.94 -14.54 6.14
C GLY A 73 -11.09 -14.44 5.12
N ALA A 74 -10.81 -14.24 3.84
CA ALA A 74 -11.85 -14.28 2.81
C ALA A 74 -12.50 -15.68 2.71
N ARG A 75 -13.82 -15.73 2.50
CA ARG A 75 -14.56 -16.96 2.30
C ARG A 75 -15.47 -16.96 1.06
N PHE A 76 -15.68 -15.82 0.44
CA PHE A 76 -16.39 -15.70 -0.82
C PHE A 76 -15.44 -15.18 -1.92
N PHE A 77 -15.32 -15.90 -3.03
CA PHE A 77 -14.38 -15.58 -4.10
C PHE A 77 -15.15 -15.39 -5.40
N GLU A 78 -15.26 -14.16 -5.87
CA GLU A 78 -15.78 -13.89 -7.19
C GLU A 78 -14.63 -14.01 -8.20
N LEU A 79 -14.62 -15.12 -8.94
CA LEU A 79 -13.54 -15.46 -9.86
C LEU A 79 -13.43 -14.43 -10.99
N LYS A 80 -12.22 -14.16 -11.45
CA LYS A 80 -12.00 -13.17 -12.51
C LYS A 80 -12.81 -13.52 -13.75
N THR A 81 -13.47 -12.53 -14.32
CA THR A 81 -14.39 -12.68 -15.43
C THR A 81 -13.72 -13.31 -16.65
N VAL A 82 -14.35 -14.32 -17.22
CA VAL A 82 -13.98 -14.90 -18.52
C VAL A 82 -14.94 -14.43 -19.60
N GLN A 83 -14.47 -14.38 -20.83
CA GLN A 83 -15.28 -13.99 -21.98
C GLN A 83 -14.85 -14.74 -23.25
N LYS A 84 -15.60 -14.56 -24.35
CA LYS A 84 -15.37 -15.20 -25.66
C LYS A 84 -13.93 -14.97 -26.19
N ILE A 85 -13.39 -13.76 -26.03
CA ILE A 85 -12.03 -13.40 -26.41
C ILE A 85 -11.11 -13.82 -25.27
N ASP A 86 -10.04 -14.54 -25.56
CA ASP A 86 -9.03 -14.90 -24.55
C ASP A 86 -8.24 -13.66 -24.11
N GLY A 87 -7.75 -13.62 -22.87
CA GLY A 87 -7.00 -12.51 -22.34
C GLY A 87 -5.72 -12.21 -23.14
N GLU A 88 -5.09 -13.25 -23.68
CA GLU A 88 -3.91 -13.12 -24.55
C GLU A 88 -4.19 -12.35 -25.86
N ASP A 89 -5.43 -12.35 -26.33
CA ASP A 89 -5.88 -11.64 -27.54
C ASP A 89 -6.48 -10.26 -27.27
N LEU A 90 -6.56 -9.85 -25.99
CA LEU A 90 -7.05 -8.55 -25.59
C LEU A 90 -5.89 -7.56 -25.42
N PRO A 91 -5.79 -6.51 -26.23
CA PRO A 91 -4.74 -5.50 -26.06
C PRO A 91 -5.03 -4.62 -24.85
N VAL A 92 -4.67 -5.08 -23.66
CA VAL A 92 -4.74 -4.26 -22.46
C VAL A 92 -3.49 -3.37 -22.40
N PRO A 93 -3.64 -2.05 -22.51
CA PRO A 93 -2.48 -1.15 -22.45
C PRO A 93 -1.84 -1.19 -21.04
N LYS A 94 -0.53 -1.14 -20.98
CA LYS A 94 0.25 -1.21 -19.74
C LYS A 94 0.98 0.12 -19.49
N PRO A 95 1.04 0.58 -18.21
CA PRO A 95 0.41 0.02 -17.01
C PRO A 95 -1.13 0.12 -17.05
N CYS A 96 -1.83 -0.81 -16.40
CA CYS A 96 -3.30 -0.90 -16.49
C CYS A 96 -4.03 -0.58 -15.18
N ILE A 97 -3.33 -0.35 -14.08
CA ILE A 97 -3.90 0.01 -12.78
C ILE A 97 -3.16 1.22 -12.20
N LYS A 98 -3.93 2.18 -11.70
CA LYS A 98 -3.44 3.29 -10.88
C LYS A 98 -4.33 3.39 -9.63
N ALA A 99 -3.82 2.90 -8.51
CA ALA A 99 -4.48 2.98 -7.21
C ALA A 99 -3.76 4.01 -6.33
N ASP A 100 -4.36 5.17 -6.15
CA ASP A 100 -3.86 6.25 -5.29
C ASP A 100 -4.92 6.59 -4.23
N ASP A 101 -5.43 7.80 -4.14
CA ASP A 101 -6.59 8.13 -3.32
C ASP A 101 -7.84 7.45 -3.89
N GLU A 102 -8.17 7.74 -5.12
CA GLU A 102 -9.08 6.97 -5.97
C GLU A 102 -8.33 5.84 -6.69
N CYS A 103 -9.04 4.94 -7.33
CA CYS A 103 -8.44 3.87 -8.14
C CYS A 103 -9.03 3.85 -9.54
N TYR A 104 -8.15 3.70 -10.52
CA TYR A 104 -8.50 3.57 -11.93
C TYR A 104 -7.90 2.30 -12.52
N ASN A 105 -8.60 1.68 -13.45
CA ASN A 105 -8.11 0.54 -14.21
C ASN A 105 -8.64 0.57 -15.65
N VAL A 106 -7.96 -0.14 -16.54
CA VAL A 106 -8.40 -0.39 -17.92
C VAL A 106 -8.48 -1.89 -18.22
N GLU A 107 -8.51 -2.73 -17.18
CA GLU A 107 -8.53 -4.18 -17.26
C GLU A 107 -9.97 -4.71 -17.16
N TRP A 108 -10.44 -5.51 -18.13
CA TRP A 108 -11.84 -5.91 -18.23
C TRP A 108 -12.12 -7.37 -17.83
N SER A 109 -11.26 -8.30 -18.26
CA SER A 109 -11.41 -9.73 -18.04
C SER A 109 -10.11 -10.36 -17.60
N THR A 110 -10.08 -11.70 -17.44
CA THR A 110 -8.82 -12.40 -17.20
C THR A 110 -7.84 -12.16 -18.34
N GLU A 111 -6.56 -12.05 -18.00
CA GLU A 111 -5.46 -11.98 -18.97
C GLU A 111 -4.96 -13.37 -19.40
N LEU A 112 -5.56 -14.43 -18.84
CA LEU A 112 -5.29 -15.81 -19.21
C LEU A 112 -6.23 -16.28 -20.33
N THR A 113 -5.87 -17.36 -21.03
CA THR A 113 -6.86 -18.10 -21.82
C THR A 113 -7.91 -18.72 -20.91
N VAL A 114 -9.11 -18.94 -21.42
CA VAL A 114 -10.21 -19.52 -20.62
C VAL A 114 -9.86 -20.90 -20.04
N PRO A 115 -9.19 -21.82 -20.76
CA PRO A 115 -8.72 -23.08 -20.17
C PRO A 115 -7.73 -22.89 -19.03
N LYS A 116 -6.72 -22.00 -19.17
CA LYS A 116 -5.75 -21.70 -18.11
C LYS A 116 -6.41 -21.07 -16.89
N ALA A 117 -7.36 -20.15 -17.08
CA ALA A 117 -8.13 -19.58 -15.99
C ALA A 117 -8.90 -20.65 -15.20
N PHE A 118 -9.53 -21.61 -15.91
CA PHE A 118 -10.17 -22.76 -15.29
C PHE A 118 -9.18 -23.61 -14.45
N GLU A 119 -8.00 -23.89 -14.98
CA GLU A 119 -6.96 -24.63 -14.25
C GLU A 119 -6.53 -23.91 -12.97
N GLU A 120 -6.34 -22.57 -13.02
CA GLU A 120 -6.02 -21.76 -11.84
C GLU A 120 -7.12 -21.88 -10.77
N TYR A 121 -8.39 -21.85 -11.15
CA TYR A 121 -9.50 -21.94 -10.20
C TYR A 121 -9.60 -23.33 -9.57
N VAL A 122 -9.32 -24.40 -10.32
CA VAL A 122 -9.24 -25.77 -9.76
C VAL A 122 -8.07 -25.91 -8.78
N LYS A 123 -6.88 -25.41 -9.14
CA LYS A 123 -5.72 -25.40 -8.23
C LYS A 123 -6.01 -24.63 -6.95
N ALA A 124 -6.62 -23.43 -7.07
CA ALA A 124 -7.04 -22.64 -5.93
C ALA A 124 -8.02 -23.41 -5.04
N TRP A 125 -8.99 -24.12 -5.63
CA TRP A 125 -9.96 -24.93 -4.90
C TRP A 125 -9.28 -25.99 -4.02
N PHE A 126 -8.33 -26.72 -4.57
CA PHE A 126 -7.53 -27.67 -3.79
C PHE A 126 -6.69 -27.01 -2.71
N LEU A 127 -6.00 -25.90 -3.03
CA LEU A 127 -5.19 -25.15 -2.05
C LEU A 127 -6.01 -24.75 -0.83
N VAL A 128 -7.18 -24.13 -1.03
CA VAL A 128 -8.00 -23.63 0.10
C VAL A 128 -8.58 -24.78 0.94
N HIS A 129 -8.94 -25.93 0.33
CA HIS A 129 -9.37 -27.12 1.08
C HIS A 129 -8.24 -27.69 1.94
N VAL A 130 -7.03 -27.80 1.38
CA VAL A 130 -5.84 -28.22 2.13
C VAL A 130 -5.55 -27.25 3.28
N MET A 131 -5.60 -25.95 3.02
CA MET A 131 -5.32 -24.92 4.04
C MET A 131 -6.36 -24.93 5.16
N ALA A 132 -7.64 -25.20 4.84
CA ALA A 132 -8.70 -25.38 5.84
C ALA A 132 -8.37 -26.52 6.82
N VAL A 133 -8.00 -27.68 6.32
CA VAL A 133 -7.74 -28.89 7.13
C VAL A 133 -6.36 -28.81 7.80
N GLU A 134 -5.29 -28.60 7.04
CA GLU A 134 -3.91 -28.68 7.53
C GLU A 134 -3.60 -27.60 8.55
N TYR A 135 -4.01 -26.35 8.28
CA TYR A 135 -3.71 -25.22 9.15
C TYR A 135 -4.90 -24.81 10.03
N GLY A 136 -6.07 -25.42 9.85
CA GLY A 136 -7.26 -25.12 10.65
C GLY A 136 -7.81 -23.72 10.42
N LEU A 137 -7.73 -23.23 9.18
CA LEU A 137 -8.15 -21.86 8.87
C LEU A 137 -9.69 -21.70 8.76
N GLY A 138 -10.43 -22.81 8.71
CA GLY A 138 -11.89 -22.84 8.64
C GLY A 138 -12.43 -24.22 8.27
N CYS A 139 -13.73 -24.31 8.04
CA CYS A 139 -14.36 -25.52 7.52
C CYS A 139 -14.20 -25.60 5.99
N PRO A 140 -13.83 -26.76 5.41
CA PRO A 140 -13.76 -26.93 3.96
C PRO A 140 -15.05 -26.52 3.22
N ASP A 141 -16.22 -26.70 3.84
CA ASP A 141 -17.52 -26.32 3.30
C ASP A 141 -17.94 -24.87 3.62
N GLY A 142 -17.13 -24.13 4.40
CA GLY A 142 -17.45 -22.77 4.90
C GLY A 142 -17.09 -21.64 3.92
N MET A 143 -16.76 -21.97 2.66
CA MET A 143 -16.37 -21.02 1.63
C MET A 143 -17.10 -21.27 0.31
N GLN A 144 -17.11 -20.25 -0.56
CA GLN A 144 -17.75 -20.38 -1.86
C GLN A 144 -16.96 -19.68 -2.96
N PHE A 145 -16.86 -20.34 -4.12
CA PHE A 145 -16.42 -19.77 -5.37
C PHE A 145 -17.65 -19.43 -6.23
N ASN A 146 -17.64 -18.24 -6.81
CA ASN A 146 -18.67 -17.73 -7.71
C ASN A 146 -18.05 -17.39 -9.06
N MET A 147 -18.44 -18.06 -10.13
CA MET A 147 -17.90 -17.77 -11.44
C MET A 147 -18.41 -16.42 -11.96
N SER A 148 -17.63 -15.77 -12.82
CA SER A 148 -18.02 -14.53 -13.49
C SER A 148 -17.82 -14.70 -14.99
N VAL A 149 -18.88 -14.41 -15.75
CA VAL A 149 -18.87 -14.48 -17.22
C VAL A 149 -19.35 -13.17 -17.80
N GLY A 150 -18.75 -12.77 -18.92
CA GLY A 150 -19.14 -11.55 -19.65
C GLY A 150 -19.24 -11.82 -21.13
N TYR A 151 -19.96 -11.01 -21.86
CA TYR A 151 -20.21 -10.91 -23.28
C TYR A 151 -21.72 -10.97 -23.60
N ASP A 152 -22.09 -11.06 -24.91
CA ASP A 152 -23.48 -11.32 -25.36
C ASP A 152 -23.88 -12.80 -25.17
N LEU A 153 -25.15 -13.12 -25.33
CA LEU A 153 -25.64 -14.48 -25.15
C LEU A 153 -24.96 -15.47 -26.11
N ALA A 154 -24.77 -15.09 -27.37
CA ALA A 154 -24.11 -15.94 -28.36
C ALA A 154 -22.66 -16.25 -27.97
N GLY A 155 -21.94 -15.28 -27.39
CA GLY A 155 -20.59 -15.46 -26.86
C GLY A 155 -20.56 -16.39 -25.66
N ILE A 156 -21.50 -16.26 -24.73
CA ILE A 156 -21.62 -17.13 -23.55
C ILE A 156 -21.98 -18.56 -23.94
N GLN A 157 -22.75 -18.76 -25.03
CA GLN A 157 -23.12 -20.06 -25.56
C GLN A 157 -22.03 -20.71 -26.43
N THR A 158 -20.88 -20.04 -26.65
CA THR A 158 -19.78 -20.68 -27.40
C THR A 158 -19.27 -21.93 -26.66
N PRO A 159 -18.81 -22.97 -27.39
CA PRO A 159 -18.28 -24.19 -26.76
C PRO A 159 -17.20 -23.90 -25.69
N LYS A 160 -16.37 -22.86 -25.89
CA LYS A 160 -15.31 -22.41 -24.95
C LYS A 160 -15.92 -22.02 -23.60
N ILE A 161 -16.86 -21.10 -23.58
CA ILE A 161 -17.47 -20.59 -22.33
C ILE A 161 -18.43 -21.63 -21.74
N ASP A 162 -19.16 -22.36 -22.60
CA ASP A 162 -20.04 -23.43 -22.15
C ASP A 162 -19.27 -24.54 -21.41
N THR A 163 -18.14 -24.99 -21.96
CA THR A 163 -17.24 -25.94 -21.30
C THR A 163 -16.70 -25.42 -19.98
N PHE A 164 -16.31 -24.16 -19.92
CA PHE A 164 -15.86 -23.53 -18.68
C PHE A 164 -16.94 -23.57 -17.59
N ILE A 165 -18.18 -23.23 -17.95
CA ILE A 165 -19.30 -23.25 -16.99
C ILE A 165 -19.55 -24.67 -16.51
N GLU A 166 -19.66 -25.64 -17.43
CA GLU A 166 -19.96 -27.03 -17.06
C GLU A 166 -18.83 -27.68 -16.26
N ASN A 167 -17.57 -27.39 -16.60
CA ASN A 167 -16.41 -27.87 -15.82
C ASN A 167 -16.34 -27.30 -14.42
N LEU A 168 -16.74 -26.04 -14.17
CA LEU A 168 -16.82 -25.49 -12.81
C LEU A 168 -18.03 -26.03 -12.04
N LYS A 169 -19.09 -26.48 -12.71
CA LYS A 169 -20.19 -27.21 -12.05
C LYS A 169 -19.79 -28.63 -11.65
N ASP A 170 -18.97 -29.27 -12.45
CA ASP A 170 -18.40 -30.59 -12.16
C ASP A 170 -17.03 -30.78 -12.84
N ALA A 171 -15.96 -30.66 -12.07
CA ALA A 171 -14.58 -30.79 -12.53
C ALA A 171 -14.08 -32.25 -12.51
N SER A 172 -14.88 -33.24 -12.10
CA SER A 172 -14.46 -34.63 -11.83
C SER A 172 -13.79 -35.32 -13.02
N HIS A 173 -14.15 -34.91 -14.24
CA HIS A 173 -13.65 -35.50 -15.49
C HIS A 173 -12.45 -34.75 -16.09
N THR A 174 -11.98 -33.69 -15.44
CA THR A 174 -10.89 -32.84 -15.95
C THR A 174 -9.52 -33.32 -15.48
N ALA A 175 -8.51 -33.19 -16.35
CA ALA A 175 -7.15 -33.61 -16.03
C ALA A 175 -6.59 -32.87 -14.81
N VAL A 176 -6.74 -31.53 -14.75
CA VAL A 176 -6.22 -30.71 -13.66
C VAL A 176 -6.79 -31.14 -12.28
N PHE A 177 -8.09 -31.50 -12.21
CA PHE A 177 -8.68 -32.02 -10.97
C PHE A 177 -8.06 -33.33 -10.54
N ALA A 178 -7.88 -34.25 -11.51
CA ALA A 178 -7.23 -35.53 -11.26
C ALA A 178 -5.76 -35.38 -10.84
N ASP A 179 -5.02 -34.49 -11.48
CA ASP A 179 -3.61 -34.22 -11.20
C ASP A 179 -3.41 -33.59 -9.80
N CYS A 180 -4.20 -32.61 -9.43
CA CYS A 180 -4.16 -32.02 -8.08
C CYS A 180 -4.45 -33.07 -7.01
N LYS A 181 -5.48 -33.89 -7.20
CA LYS A 181 -5.86 -34.98 -6.30
C LYS A 181 -4.77 -36.02 -6.20
N ALA A 182 -4.21 -36.47 -7.32
CA ALA A 182 -3.13 -37.45 -7.37
C ALA A 182 -1.86 -36.93 -6.67
N TRP A 183 -1.52 -35.65 -6.89
CA TRP A 183 -0.36 -35.03 -6.22
C TRP A 183 -0.51 -35.10 -4.70
N LEU A 184 -1.64 -34.70 -4.14
CA LEU A 184 -1.91 -34.75 -2.71
C LEU A 184 -1.84 -36.17 -2.16
N LEU A 185 -2.48 -37.15 -2.83
CA LEU A 185 -2.49 -38.53 -2.40
C LEU A 185 -1.08 -39.15 -2.40
N ASN A 186 -0.20 -38.72 -3.31
CA ASN A 186 1.18 -39.21 -3.41
C ASN A 186 2.14 -38.53 -2.42
N HIS A 187 1.72 -37.43 -1.73
CA HIS A 187 2.56 -36.65 -0.83
C HIS A 187 1.93 -36.49 0.56
N LEU A 188 1.06 -37.42 0.98
CA LEU A 188 0.37 -37.34 2.28
C LEU A 188 1.34 -37.33 3.48
N ASP A 189 2.52 -37.91 3.32
CA ASP A 189 3.59 -37.92 4.32
C ASP A 189 4.12 -36.53 4.68
N ARG A 190 3.88 -35.53 3.84
CA ARG A 190 4.30 -34.13 4.06
C ARG A 190 3.33 -33.32 4.93
N PHE A 191 2.14 -33.86 5.21
CA PHE A 191 1.08 -33.19 5.96
C PHE A 191 0.94 -33.77 7.35
N ARG A 192 0.63 -32.89 8.33
CA ARG A 192 0.44 -33.29 9.73
C ARG A 192 -1.00 -33.70 10.02
N LYS A 193 -1.98 -32.98 9.45
CA LYS A 193 -3.41 -33.17 9.71
C LYS A 193 -4.15 -33.75 8.52
N LEU A 194 -3.85 -33.32 7.31
CA LEU A 194 -4.52 -33.77 6.09
C LEU A 194 -4.41 -35.28 5.93
N ARG A 195 -5.52 -35.96 5.69
CA ARG A 195 -5.62 -37.41 5.50
C ARG A 195 -6.18 -37.76 4.11
N ARG A 196 -6.07 -39.00 3.74
CA ARG A 196 -6.60 -39.54 2.46
C ARG A 196 -8.08 -39.22 2.31
N GLU A 197 -8.85 -39.44 3.37
CA GLU A 197 -10.29 -39.21 3.40
C GLU A 197 -10.65 -37.75 3.11
N ASP A 198 -9.86 -36.78 3.64
CA ASP A 198 -10.04 -35.37 3.40
C ASP A 198 -9.83 -35.02 1.91
N VAL A 199 -8.77 -35.60 1.30
CA VAL A 199 -8.47 -35.39 -0.13
C VAL A 199 -9.53 -36.02 -1.02
N GLU A 200 -10.00 -37.23 -0.65
CA GLU A 200 -11.06 -37.91 -1.40
C GLU A 200 -12.41 -37.21 -1.30
N ALA A 201 -12.65 -36.48 -0.20
CA ALA A 201 -13.86 -35.72 0.05
C ALA A 201 -13.90 -34.36 -0.65
N ILE A 202 -12.79 -33.86 -1.23
CA ILE A 202 -12.79 -32.56 -1.95
C ILE A 202 -13.81 -32.59 -3.07
N PRO A 203 -14.85 -31.72 -3.05
CA PRO A 203 -15.93 -31.78 -4.01
C PRO A 203 -15.48 -31.37 -5.40
N ALA A 204 -15.94 -32.10 -6.44
CA ALA A 204 -15.73 -31.71 -7.83
C ALA A 204 -16.67 -30.57 -8.28
N ALA A 205 -17.77 -30.35 -7.56
CA ALA A 205 -18.70 -29.25 -7.79
C ALA A 205 -18.16 -27.95 -7.17
N ILE A 206 -17.37 -27.21 -7.94
CA ILE A 206 -16.67 -26.01 -7.51
C ILE A 206 -17.63 -24.82 -7.38
N CYS A 207 -18.40 -24.52 -8.43
CA CYS A 207 -19.35 -23.40 -8.47
C CYS A 207 -20.79 -23.86 -8.71
N ASN A 208 -21.75 -23.28 -7.98
CA ASN A 208 -23.18 -23.40 -8.22
C ASN A 208 -23.84 -22.04 -8.53
N SER A 209 -23.04 -21.03 -8.79
CA SER A 209 -23.47 -19.65 -8.98
C SER A 209 -22.61 -18.89 -9.98
N VAL A 210 -23.18 -17.84 -10.55
CA VAL A 210 -22.54 -17.01 -11.57
C VAL A 210 -22.93 -15.54 -11.45
N THR A 211 -21.97 -14.65 -11.66
CA THR A 211 -22.21 -13.21 -11.90
C THR A 211 -22.10 -12.92 -13.39
N VAL A 212 -23.12 -12.28 -13.96
CA VAL A 212 -23.10 -11.80 -15.34
C VAL A 212 -22.57 -10.37 -15.36
N SER A 213 -21.45 -10.16 -16.04
CA SER A 213 -20.89 -8.84 -16.31
C SER A 213 -21.20 -8.47 -17.77
N THR A 214 -22.19 -7.62 -17.97
CA THR A 214 -22.54 -7.14 -19.30
C THR A 214 -21.67 -5.95 -19.70
N MET A 215 -21.45 -5.78 -21.00
CA MET A 215 -20.77 -4.61 -21.54
C MET A 215 -21.65 -3.35 -21.35
N HIS A 216 -21.00 -2.18 -21.29
CA HIS A 216 -21.72 -0.91 -21.40
C HIS A 216 -22.53 -0.86 -22.70
N GLY A 217 -23.74 -0.37 -22.63
CA GLY A 217 -24.67 -0.32 -23.77
C GLY A 217 -25.38 -1.64 -24.09
N CYS A 218 -25.28 -2.67 -23.25
CA CYS A 218 -26.02 -3.92 -23.45
C CYS A 218 -27.54 -3.70 -23.27
N PRO A 219 -28.39 -4.05 -24.28
CA PRO A 219 -29.82 -3.82 -24.18
C PRO A 219 -30.50 -4.65 -23.06
N PRO A 220 -31.57 -4.14 -22.44
CA PRO A 220 -32.26 -4.81 -21.33
C PRO A 220 -32.74 -6.22 -21.69
N ASP A 221 -33.25 -6.42 -22.89
CA ASP A 221 -33.72 -7.72 -23.37
C ASP A 221 -32.60 -8.75 -23.55
N GLU A 222 -31.42 -8.30 -23.94
CA GLU A 222 -30.22 -9.15 -23.99
C GLU A 222 -29.77 -9.57 -22.60
N ILE A 223 -29.72 -8.64 -21.67
CA ILE A 223 -29.42 -8.94 -20.26
C ILE A 223 -30.40 -9.97 -19.70
N GLU A 224 -31.68 -9.77 -19.95
CA GLU A 224 -32.73 -10.71 -19.53
C GLU A 224 -32.58 -12.10 -20.15
N ARG A 225 -32.27 -12.19 -21.44
CA ARG A 225 -32.03 -13.49 -22.13
C ARG A 225 -30.84 -14.24 -21.56
N ILE A 226 -29.73 -13.54 -21.32
CA ILE A 226 -28.52 -14.11 -20.69
C ILE A 226 -28.85 -14.65 -19.29
N ALA A 227 -29.48 -13.85 -18.45
CA ALA A 227 -29.82 -14.25 -17.09
C ALA A 227 -30.80 -15.44 -17.05
N ARG A 228 -31.81 -15.46 -17.93
CA ARG A 228 -32.74 -16.60 -18.07
C ARG A 228 -32.02 -17.88 -18.49
N TYR A 229 -31.10 -17.80 -19.47
CA TYR A 229 -30.30 -18.93 -19.90
C TYR A 229 -29.54 -19.56 -18.73
N LEU A 230 -28.87 -18.74 -17.94
CA LEU A 230 -28.10 -19.20 -16.79
C LEU A 230 -28.98 -19.77 -15.66
N LEU A 231 -30.12 -19.14 -15.36
CA LEU A 231 -31.07 -19.62 -14.37
C LEU A 231 -31.78 -20.90 -14.75
N GLN A 232 -32.32 -20.94 -15.98
CA GLN A 232 -33.26 -21.97 -16.41
C GLN A 232 -32.60 -23.14 -17.10
N GLU A 233 -31.61 -22.90 -17.99
CA GLU A 233 -30.91 -23.92 -18.73
C GLU A 233 -29.68 -24.43 -18.00
N LYS A 234 -28.78 -23.52 -17.54
CA LYS A 234 -27.57 -23.88 -16.79
C LYS A 234 -27.82 -24.23 -15.32
N LYS A 235 -28.99 -23.89 -14.79
CA LYS A 235 -29.40 -24.19 -13.41
C LYS A 235 -28.47 -23.58 -12.36
N LEU A 236 -27.99 -22.36 -12.61
CA LEU A 236 -27.10 -21.60 -11.72
C LEU A 236 -27.84 -20.52 -10.95
N ASN A 237 -27.48 -20.33 -9.67
CA ASN A 237 -27.82 -19.11 -8.96
C ASN A 237 -27.14 -17.93 -9.68
N THR A 238 -27.87 -16.85 -9.97
CA THR A 238 -27.41 -15.82 -10.91
C THR A 238 -27.50 -14.42 -10.34
N PHE A 239 -26.40 -13.68 -10.36
CA PHE A 239 -26.39 -12.25 -10.15
C PHE A 239 -26.16 -11.50 -11.46
N VAL A 240 -26.95 -10.43 -11.69
CA VAL A 240 -26.70 -9.48 -12.77
C VAL A 240 -25.94 -8.27 -12.23
N LYS A 241 -24.78 -7.97 -12.80
CA LYS A 241 -23.97 -6.83 -12.39
C LYS A 241 -24.53 -5.55 -13.02
N CYS A 242 -24.84 -4.56 -12.17
CA CYS A 242 -25.44 -3.29 -12.59
C CYS A 242 -24.39 -2.17 -12.59
N ASN A 243 -24.63 -1.14 -13.43
CA ASN A 243 -23.77 0.02 -13.56
C ASN A 243 -24.24 1.17 -12.64
N PRO A 244 -23.33 2.02 -12.16
CA PRO A 244 -23.69 3.24 -11.41
C PRO A 244 -24.53 4.23 -12.22
N THR A 245 -24.49 4.13 -13.55
CA THR A 245 -25.30 4.92 -14.51
C THR A 245 -26.80 4.82 -14.28
N LEU A 246 -27.30 3.80 -13.58
CA LEU A 246 -28.69 3.70 -13.11
C LEU A 246 -29.17 4.87 -12.27
N LEU A 247 -28.27 5.69 -11.71
CA LEU A 247 -28.62 6.89 -10.93
C LEU A 247 -28.96 8.10 -11.79
N GLY A 248 -28.55 8.10 -13.07
CA GLY A 248 -28.67 9.24 -13.98
C GLY A 248 -27.50 10.23 -13.87
N TYR A 249 -27.23 10.94 -14.97
CA TYR A 249 -26.07 11.83 -15.11
C TYR A 249 -26.03 12.93 -14.05
N ASP A 250 -27.13 13.68 -13.90
CA ASP A 250 -27.17 14.84 -12.98
C ASP A 250 -26.88 14.45 -11.54
N PHE A 251 -27.42 13.31 -11.07
CA PHE A 251 -27.14 12.80 -9.74
C PHE A 251 -25.67 12.44 -9.55
N VAL A 252 -25.10 11.70 -10.50
CA VAL A 252 -23.70 11.25 -10.41
C VAL A 252 -22.75 12.45 -10.46
N ARG A 253 -23.03 13.43 -11.35
CA ARG A 253 -22.19 14.64 -11.45
C ARG A 253 -22.22 15.43 -10.14
N THR A 254 -23.39 15.71 -9.60
CA THR A 254 -23.55 16.42 -8.32
C THR A 254 -22.85 15.70 -7.18
N CYS A 255 -23.05 14.38 -7.08
CA CYS A 255 -22.42 13.57 -6.04
C CYS A 255 -20.87 13.62 -6.11
N MET A 256 -20.29 13.54 -7.30
CA MET A 256 -18.83 13.60 -7.48
C MET A 256 -18.29 15.02 -7.17
N ASP A 257 -19.00 16.06 -7.53
CA ASP A 257 -18.61 17.44 -7.24
C ASP A 257 -18.62 17.71 -5.72
N ASP A 258 -19.69 17.31 -5.03
CA ASP A 258 -19.85 17.49 -3.57
C ASP A 258 -18.75 16.77 -2.76
N LEU A 259 -18.27 15.63 -3.24
CA LEU A 259 -17.19 14.86 -2.63
C LEU A 259 -15.78 15.36 -3.00
N GLY A 260 -15.67 16.44 -3.83
CA GLY A 260 -14.39 17.00 -4.26
C GLY A 260 -13.75 16.31 -5.46
N TYR A 261 -14.48 15.44 -6.17
CA TYR A 261 -14.02 14.74 -7.38
C TYR A 261 -14.44 15.43 -8.68
N GLY A 262 -14.67 16.74 -8.64
CA GLY A 262 -15.06 17.55 -9.81
C GLY A 262 -14.05 17.54 -10.97
N HIS A 263 -12.82 17.08 -10.73
CA HIS A 263 -11.79 16.91 -11.76
C HIS A 263 -12.03 15.70 -12.68
N MET A 264 -12.89 14.76 -12.30
CA MET A 264 -13.25 13.61 -13.13
C MET A 264 -14.11 14.08 -14.30
N VAL A 265 -13.67 13.77 -15.52
CA VAL A 265 -14.38 14.13 -16.75
C VAL A 265 -15.17 12.91 -17.23
N PHE A 266 -16.44 13.10 -17.49
CA PHE A 266 -17.34 12.14 -18.12
C PHE A 266 -18.55 12.91 -18.68
N ASP A 267 -19.13 12.38 -19.74
CA ASP A 267 -20.34 12.93 -20.36
C ASP A 267 -21.58 12.04 -20.11
N ASP A 268 -22.67 12.33 -20.77
CA ASP A 268 -23.93 11.60 -20.62
C ASP A 268 -24.07 10.38 -21.58
N SER A 269 -23.05 10.08 -22.39
CA SER A 269 -23.10 9.03 -23.41
C SER A 269 -23.33 7.63 -22.82
N HIS A 270 -22.55 7.27 -21.79
CA HIS A 270 -22.73 6.01 -21.06
C HIS A 270 -24.09 5.94 -20.35
N PHE A 271 -24.58 7.06 -19.82
CA PHE A 271 -25.89 7.09 -19.15
C PHE A 271 -27.06 6.89 -20.12
N LYS A 272 -26.90 7.31 -21.37
CA LYS A 272 -27.92 7.09 -22.42
C LYS A 272 -27.84 5.70 -23.03
N ALA A 273 -26.64 5.11 -23.11
CA ALA A 273 -26.41 3.80 -23.70
C ALA A 273 -26.74 2.63 -22.77
N ASP A 274 -26.47 2.81 -21.45
CA ASP A 274 -26.64 1.78 -20.46
C ASP A 274 -28.11 1.54 -20.09
N LEU A 275 -28.33 0.43 -19.36
CA LEU A 275 -29.63 0.05 -18.80
C LEU A 275 -30.22 1.21 -17.97
N GLN A 276 -31.42 1.66 -18.38
CA GLN A 276 -32.15 2.71 -17.68
C GLN A 276 -32.88 2.17 -16.44
N TYR A 277 -33.02 2.95 -15.39
CA TYR A 277 -33.71 2.53 -14.17
C TYR A 277 -35.16 2.10 -14.41
N SER A 278 -35.89 2.81 -15.32
CA SER A 278 -37.26 2.49 -15.73
C SER A 278 -37.39 1.10 -16.34
N ASP A 279 -36.35 0.63 -17.04
CA ASP A 279 -36.33 -0.69 -17.69
C ASP A 279 -35.75 -1.76 -16.76
N ALA A 280 -34.80 -1.38 -15.92
CA ALA A 280 -34.14 -2.27 -14.96
C ALA A 280 -35.15 -2.88 -13.96
N VAL A 281 -35.97 -2.07 -13.31
CA VAL A 281 -36.88 -2.56 -12.26
C VAL A 281 -37.87 -3.61 -12.78
N PRO A 282 -38.59 -3.40 -13.90
CA PRO A 282 -39.47 -4.43 -14.45
C PRO A 282 -38.73 -5.70 -14.91
N MET A 283 -37.57 -5.55 -15.55
CA MET A 283 -36.72 -6.68 -15.96
C MET A 283 -36.26 -7.51 -14.75
N LEU A 284 -35.72 -6.87 -13.71
CA LEU A 284 -35.26 -7.56 -12.50
C LEU A 284 -36.39 -8.27 -11.76
N ARG A 285 -37.62 -7.72 -11.77
CA ARG A 285 -38.81 -8.43 -11.21
C ARG A 285 -39.12 -9.70 -11.99
N ARG A 286 -39.08 -9.67 -13.33
CA ARG A 286 -39.29 -10.88 -14.16
C ARG A 286 -38.17 -11.90 -13.95
N LEU A 287 -36.95 -11.47 -13.75
CA LEU A 287 -35.81 -12.36 -13.45
C LEU A 287 -35.90 -12.98 -12.07
N GLN A 288 -36.37 -12.24 -11.07
CA GLN A 288 -36.60 -12.79 -9.74
C GLN A 288 -37.65 -13.90 -9.79
N GLN A 289 -38.76 -13.69 -10.48
CA GLN A 289 -39.80 -14.71 -10.70
C GLN A 289 -39.26 -15.92 -11.49
N ALA A 290 -38.42 -15.69 -12.48
CA ALA A 290 -37.79 -16.76 -13.24
C ALA A 290 -36.83 -17.61 -12.38
N GLY A 291 -36.09 -16.97 -11.48
CA GLY A 291 -35.24 -17.67 -10.51
C GLY A 291 -36.05 -18.51 -9.54
N GLU A 292 -37.10 -17.94 -8.94
CA GLU A 292 -38.02 -18.67 -8.05
C GLU A 292 -38.62 -19.90 -8.76
N ALA A 293 -39.11 -19.73 -9.99
CA ALA A 293 -39.66 -20.82 -10.78
C ALA A 293 -38.64 -21.91 -11.12
N ALA A 294 -37.36 -21.54 -11.28
CA ALA A 294 -36.26 -22.48 -11.53
C ALA A 294 -35.68 -23.11 -10.26
N GLY A 295 -36.13 -22.69 -9.07
CA GLY A 295 -35.54 -23.08 -7.77
C GLY A 295 -34.11 -22.60 -7.62
N ARG A 296 -33.81 -21.40 -8.16
CA ARG A 296 -32.48 -20.77 -8.11
C ARG A 296 -32.60 -19.36 -7.53
N LEU A 297 -31.58 -18.95 -6.78
CA LEU A 297 -31.48 -17.59 -6.28
C LEU A 297 -31.16 -16.66 -7.44
N PHE A 298 -31.91 -15.55 -7.54
CA PHE A 298 -31.62 -14.43 -8.39
C PHE A 298 -31.34 -13.19 -7.56
N GLY A 299 -30.39 -12.38 -7.99
CA GLY A 299 -30.06 -11.10 -7.36
C GLY A 299 -29.27 -10.18 -8.28
N VAL A 300 -28.80 -9.08 -7.72
CA VAL A 300 -27.97 -8.11 -8.43
C VAL A 300 -26.59 -7.97 -7.75
N LYS A 301 -25.57 -7.72 -8.57
CA LYS A 301 -24.24 -7.30 -8.14
C LYS A 301 -24.10 -5.79 -8.31
N LEU A 302 -23.83 -5.07 -7.26
CA LEU A 302 -23.67 -3.62 -7.24
C LEU A 302 -22.24 -3.23 -6.83
N THR A 303 -21.45 -2.53 -7.64
CA THR A 303 -21.68 -2.17 -9.04
C THR A 303 -20.49 -2.56 -9.93
N ASN A 304 -20.61 -2.32 -11.24
CA ASN A 304 -19.43 -2.15 -12.08
C ASN A 304 -18.65 -0.92 -11.65
N THR A 305 -17.40 -0.80 -12.12
CA THR A 305 -16.60 0.42 -12.06
C THR A 305 -17.22 1.50 -12.94
N PHE A 306 -16.91 2.76 -12.68
CA PHE A 306 -17.53 3.91 -13.37
C PHE A 306 -16.60 4.46 -14.45
N PRO A 307 -17.04 4.57 -15.73
CA PRO A 307 -16.20 5.07 -16.81
C PRO A 307 -15.96 6.58 -16.67
N VAL A 308 -14.70 7.00 -16.88
CA VAL A 308 -14.25 8.38 -16.89
C VAL A 308 -13.18 8.58 -17.97
N ASP A 309 -13.08 9.79 -18.54
CA ASP A 309 -12.09 10.11 -19.55
C ASP A 309 -10.68 10.25 -18.94
N ILE A 310 -9.67 9.80 -19.68
CA ILE A 310 -8.26 10.02 -19.35
C ILE A 310 -7.87 11.42 -19.81
N THR A 311 -7.62 12.34 -18.88
CA THR A 311 -7.34 13.75 -19.20
C THR A 311 -5.96 14.22 -18.77
N ARG A 312 -5.29 13.50 -17.85
CA ARG A 312 -4.00 13.87 -17.25
C ARG A 312 -2.95 12.76 -17.43
N HIS A 313 -3.13 11.90 -18.41
CA HIS A 313 -2.26 10.74 -18.66
C HIS A 313 -2.14 9.80 -17.44
N GLU A 314 -3.24 9.60 -16.71
CA GLU A 314 -3.30 8.73 -15.55
C GLU A 314 -2.97 7.27 -15.92
N LEU A 315 -3.50 6.81 -17.03
CA LEU A 315 -3.26 5.51 -17.66
C LEU A 315 -3.16 5.71 -19.19
N PRO A 316 -2.64 4.73 -19.94
CA PRO A 316 -2.69 4.76 -21.41
C PRO A 316 -4.12 4.61 -21.93
N GLY A 317 -4.44 5.26 -23.06
CA GLY A 317 -5.76 5.18 -23.70
C GLY A 317 -6.56 6.48 -23.59
N THR A 318 -7.87 6.39 -23.78
CA THR A 318 -8.80 7.53 -23.75
C THR A 318 -9.82 7.46 -22.63
N GLU A 319 -10.13 6.25 -22.15
CA GLU A 319 -11.09 5.99 -21.08
C GLU A 319 -10.49 5.05 -20.03
N MET A 320 -10.84 5.24 -18.78
CA MET A 320 -10.49 4.40 -17.64
C MET A 320 -11.71 4.22 -16.73
N TYR A 321 -11.64 3.23 -15.83
CA TYR A 321 -12.75 2.86 -14.96
C TYR A 321 -12.41 3.20 -13.50
N MET A 322 -13.17 4.13 -12.91
CA MET A 322 -13.03 4.56 -11.53
C MET A 322 -13.62 3.52 -10.57
N SER A 323 -12.89 3.26 -9.48
CA SER A 323 -13.29 2.43 -8.35
C SER A 323 -12.77 3.00 -7.02
N GLY A 324 -12.93 2.26 -5.93
CA GLY A 324 -12.51 2.68 -4.60
C GLY A 324 -13.53 3.57 -3.90
N LYS A 325 -13.08 4.39 -2.95
CA LYS A 325 -13.97 5.18 -2.08
C LYS A 325 -14.95 6.12 -2.80
N PRO A 326 -14.60 6.75 -3.95
CA PRO A 326 -15.60 7.57 -4.66
C PRO A 326 -16.77 6.74 -5.22
N LEU A 327 -16.53 5.46 -5.55
CA LEU A 327 -17.58 4.58 -6.03
C LEU A 327 -18.59 4.17 -4.93
N PHE A 328 -18.22 4.29 -3.66
CA PHE A 328 -19.08 3.88 -2.54
C PHE A 328 -20.45 4.58 -2.56
N PHE A 329 -20.46 5.90 -2.71
CA PHE A 329 -21.73 6.65 -2.73
C PHE A 329 -22.60 6.27 -3.93
N LEU A 330 -22.00 6.06 -5.09
CA LEU A 330 -22.73 5.65 -6.28
C LEU A 330 -23.33 4.24 -6.08
N ALA A 331 -22.51 3.27 -5.70
CA ALA A 331 -22.94 1.89 -5.51
C ALA A 331 -23.98 1.76 -4.38
N MET A 332 -23.81 2.48 -3.28
CA MET A 332 -24.74 2.45 -2.15
C MET A 332 -26.08 3.14 -2.44
N ASN A 333 -26.08 4.23 -3.23
CA ASN A 333 -27.32 4.86 -3.69
C ASN A 333 -28.08 3.97 -4.69
N VAL A 334 -27.39 3.20 -5.56
CA VAL A 334 -28.04 2.18 -6.39
C VAL A 334 -28.65 1.10 -5.49
N ALA A 335 -27.92 0.62 -4.46
CA ALA A 335 -28.41 -0.38 -3.50
C ALA A 335 -29.68 0.09 -2.80
N LYS A 336 -29.67 1.33 -2.27
CA LYS A 336 -30.84 1.94 -1.63
C LYS A 336 -32.02 2.02 -2.58
N LYS A 337 -31.82 2.60 -3.79
CA LYS A 337 -32.89 2.81 -4.78
C LYS A 337 -33.54 1.52 -5.25
N LEU A 338 -32.74 0.47 -5.47
CA LEU A 338 -33.26 -0.85 -5.82
C LEU A 338 -33.94 -1.53 -4.60
N SER A 339 -33.41 -1.41 -3.39
CA SER A 339 -34.03 -1.97 -2.19
C SER A 339 -35.40 -1.34 -1.90
N GLU A 340 -35.56 -0.04 -2.09
CA GLU A 340 -36.85 0.66 -2.02
C GLU A 340 -37.84 0.09 -3.05
N ALA A 341 -37.41 -0.08 -4.32
CA ALA A 341 -38.27 -0.59 -5.37
C ALA A 341 -38.72 -2.05 -5.19
N PHE A 342 -37.96 -2.83 -4.40
CA PHE A 342 -38.20 -4.26 -4.18
C PHE A 342 -38.60 -4.58 -2.74
N ASP A 343 -38.99 -3.60 -1.93
CA ASP A 343 -39.36 -3.77 -0.51
C ASP A 343 -38.29 -4.57 0.28
N GLY A 344 -37.01 -4.33 -0.03
CA GLY A 344 -35.86 -5.02 0.55
C GLY A 344 -35.68 -6.49 0.11
N LYS A 345 -36.55 -7.05 -0.72
CA LYS A 345 -36.57 -8.49 -1.04
C LYS A 345 -35.59 -8.91 -2.14
N LEU A 346 -35.00 -7.97 -2.89
CA LEU A 346 -33.98 -8.26 -3.90
C LEU A 346 -32.66 -8.58 -3.22
N ARG A 347 -32.09 -9.74 -3.54
CA ARG A 347 -30.77 -10.12 -3.04
C ARG A 347 -29.69 -9.26 -3.68
N ILE A 348 -28.78 -8.72 -2.88
CA ILE A 348 -27.67 -7.88 -3.33
C ILE A 348 -26.36 -8.51 -2.93
N SER A 349 -25.46 -8.72 -3.91
CA SER A 349 -24.02 -8.86 -3.70
C SER A 349 -23.38 -7.50 -3.93
N TYR A 350 -22.48 -7.06 -3.06
CA TYR A 350 -21.96 -5.70 -3.11
C TYR A 350 -20.50 -5.65 -3.55
N SER A 351 -20.16 -4.65 -4.34
CA SER A 351 -18.79 -4.26 -4.68
C SER A 351 -18.78 -2.79 -5.10
N GLY A 352 -18.06 -1.95 -4.37
CA GLY A 352 -18.00 -0.50 -4.65
C GLY A 352 -17.50 0.25 -3.43
N GLY A 353 -16.19 0.39 -3.30
CA GLY A 353 -15.57 1.13 -2.19
C GLY A 353 -15.79 0.54 -0.81
N ALA A 354 -16.04 -0.77 -0.70
CA ALA A 354 -16.11 -1.44 0.59
C ALA A 354 -14.70 -1.61 1.19
N ASP A 355 -14.59 -1.31 2.48
CA ASP A 355 -13.36 -1.44 3.27
C ASP A 355 -13.69 -1.64 4.77
N ALA A 356 -12.68 -1.56 5.63
CA ALA A 356 -12.86 -1.74 7.08
C ALA A 356 -13.77 -0.67 7.74
N HIS A 357 -14.00 0.48 7.10
CA HIS A 357 -14.84 1.55 7.67
C HIS A 357 -16.35 1.30 7.49
N ASN A 358 -16.74 0.51 6.48
CA ASN A 358 -18.15 0.39 6.10
C ASN A 358 -18.68 -1.05 5.94
N ILE A 359 -17.80 -2.05 5.78
CA ILE A 359 -18.19 -3.42 5.42
C ILE A 359 -19.13 -4.06 6.45
N LEU A 360 -18.91 -3.79 7.73
CA LEU A 360 -19.79 -4.32 8.79
C LEU A 360 -21.20 -3.71 8.71
N ASP A 361 -21.29 -2.40 8.53
CA ASP A 361 -22.57 -1.68 8.40
C ASP A 361 -23.32 -2.15 7.13
N ILE A 362 -22.62 -2.43 6.03
CA ILE A 362 -23.20 -3.00 4.79
C ILE A 362 -23.81 -4.38 5.08
N VAL A 363 -23.07 -5.28 5.73
CA VAL A 363 -23.56 -6.64 6.05
C VAL A 363 -24.72 -6.58 7.04
N GLN A 364 -24.67 -5.73 8.06
CA GLN A 364 -25.75 -5.53 9.04
C GLN A 364 -27.02 -4.93 8.42
N SER A 365 -26.89 -4.27 7.25
CA SER A 365 -28.04 -3.80 6.47
C SER A 365 -28.71 -4.89 5.64
N GLY A 366 -28.24 -6.14 5.71
CA GLY A 366 -28.80 -7.28 4.95
C GLY A 366 -28.16 -7.49 3.58
N ILE A 367 -26.99 -6.91 3.31
CA ILE A 367 -26.27 -7.03 2.03
C ILE A 367 -25.05 -7.93 2.20
N TRP A 368 -25.07 -9.11 1.58
CA TRP A 368 -23.92 -10.01 1.43
C TRP A 368 -24.10 -10.98 0.25
N PRO A 369 -22.99 -11.48 -0.35
CA PRO A 369 -21.60 -11.25 -0.02
C PRO A 369 -21.12 -9.84 -0.40
N VAL A 370 -20.13 -9.33 0.35
CA VAL A 370 -19.43 -8.09 0.02
C VAL A 370 -18.07 -8.44 -0.57
N THR A 371 -17.73 -7.89 -1.72
CA THR A 371 -16.44 -8.14 -2.35
C THR A 371 -15.63 -6.85 -2.51
N VAL A 372 -14.31 -6.97 -2.37
CA VAL A 372 -13.36 -5.86 -2.39
C VAL A 372 -12.30 -6.06 -3.47
N ALA A 373 -11.86 -4.97 -4.10
CA ALA A 373 -10.75 -4.96 -5.04
C ALA A 373 -9.74 -3.85 -4.69
N THR A 374 -10.14 -2.59 -4.76
CA THR A 374 -9.26 -1.44 -4.51
C THR A 374 -8.61 -1.48 -3.13
N THR A 375 -9.34 -1.95 -2.11
CA THR A 375 -8.81 -2.13 -0.75
C THR A 375 -7.55 -2.99 -0.74
N LEU A 376 -7.49 -4.03 -1.57
CA LEU A 376 -6.36 -4.95 -1.68
C LEU A 376 -5.24 -4.44 -2.60
N LEU A 377 -5.48 -3.41 -3.40
CA LEU A 377 -4.47 -2.78 -4.25
C LEU A 377 -3.66 -1.70 -3.51
N LYS A 378 -4.07 -1.33 -2.30
CA LYS A 378 -3.40 -0.33 -1.45
C LYS A 378 -2.43 -1.00 -0.47
N PRO A 379 -1.45 -0.25 0.09
CA PRO A 379 -0.53 -0.78 1.10
C PRO A 379 -1.24 -1.52 2.22
N GLY A 380 -0.68 -2.64 2.63
CA GLY A 380 -1.33 -3.66 3.46
C GLY A 380 -1.93 -4.80 2.63
N GLY A 381 -2.28 -4.58 1.35
CA GLY A 381 -2.71 -5.64 0.43
C GLY A 381 -3.71 -6.63 1.03
N TYR A 382 -3.39 -7.91 0.95
CA TYR A 382 -4.23 -8.99 1.50
C TYR A 382 -4.38 -8.93 3.03
N GLU A 383 -3.42 -8.35 3.76
CA GLU A 383 -3.48 -8.21 5.23
C GLU A 383 -4.70 -7.41 5.70
N ARG A 384 -5.22 -6.51 4.87
CA ARG A 384 -6.44 -5.74 5.17
C ARG A 384 -7.68 -6.62 5.35
N LEU A 385 -7.70 -7.82 4.75
CA LEU A 385 -8.80 -8.78 4.95
C LEU A 385 -8.81 -9.34 6.38
N ALA A 386 -7.64 -9.47 7.01
CA ALA A 386 -7.56 -9.93 8.40
C ALA A 386 -8.21 -8.94 9.37
N GLN A 387 -7.99 -7.63 9.18
CA GLN A 387 -8.70 -6.61 9.94
C GLN A 387 -10.21 -6.63 9.67
N VAL A 388 -10.60 -6.79 8.40
CA VAL A 388 -12.03 -6.94 8.06
C VAL A 388 -12.62 -8.15 8.77
N ALA A 389 -11.92 -9.30 8.83
CA ALA A 389 -12.38 -10.48 9.54
C ALA A 389 -12.59 -10.22 11.04
N GLN A 390 -11.69 -9.46 11.68
CA GLN A 390 -11.79 -9.09 13.10
C GLN A 390 -13.05 -8.26 13.41
N LEU A 391 -13.54 -7.44 12.47
CA LEU A 391 -14.79 -6.69 12.66
C LEU A 391 -16.02 -7.60 12.88
N PHE A 392 -15.94 -8.83 12.39
CA PHE A 392 -16.99 -9.83 12.57
C PHE A 392 -16.83 -10.66 13.86
N ASP A 393 -15.77 -10.45 14.64
CA ASP A 393 -15.62 -11.13 15.93
C ASP A 393 -16.74 -10.72 16.88
N GLY A 394 -17.39 -11.72 17.50
CA GLY A 394 -18.57 -11.50 18.34
C GLY A 394 -19.88 -11.26 17.57
N GLN A 395 -19.86 -11.13 16.24
CA GLN A 395 -21.09 -11.02 15.45
C GLN A 395 -21.71 -12.42 15.25
N ALA A 396 -23.04 -12.49 15.29
CA ALA A 396 -23.76 -13.72 14.90
C ALA A 396 -23.86 -13.81 13.38
N GLY A 397 -23.82 -15.03 12.86
CA GLY A 397 -24.20 -15.30 11.46
C GLY A 397 -25.68 -14.94 11.22
N GLN A 398 -26.02 -14.63 9.99
CA GLN A 398 -27.36 -14.14 9.64
C GLN A 398 -27.97 -14.94 8.49
N ALA A 399 -29.27 -15.25 8.61
CA ALA A 399 -30.10 -15.63 7.49
C ALA A 399 -30.64 -14.37 6.78
N PHE A 400 -30.83 -14.42 5.48
CA PHE A 400 -31.38 -13.29 4.73
C PHE A 400 -32.88 -13.10 5.04
N THR A 401 -33.21 -11.96 5.59
CA THR A 401 -34.59 -11.54 5.88
C THR A 401 -35.05 -10.35 5.05
N GLY A 402 -34.15 -9.80 4.24
CA GLY A 402 -34.32 -8.60 3.43
C GLY A 402 -33.25 -7.56 3.70
N VAL A 403 -33.15 -6.58 2.82
CA VAL A 403 -32.26 -5.41 2.96
C VAL A 403 -33.01 -4.32 3.75
N ASN A 404 -32.39 -3.81 4.81
CA ASN A 404 -32.93 -2.73 5.62
C ASN A 404 -32.57 -1.35 5.00
N VAL A 405 -33.56 -0.70 4.40
CA VAL A 405 -33.40 0.61 3.71
C VAL A 405 -33.08 1.75 4.69
N GLU A 406 -33.58 1.67 5.93
CA GLU A 406 -33.29 2.69 6.96
C GLU A 406 -31.80 2.64 7.34
N ASN A 407 -31.25 1.44 7.52
CA ASN A 407 -29.83 1.26 7.80
C ASN A 407 -28.96 1.76 6.65
N LEU A 408 -29.36 1.51 5.38
CA LEU A 408 -28.64 2.05 4.22
C LEU A 408 -28.66 3.58 4.20
N THR A 409 -29.78 4.18 4.56
CA THR A 409 -29.92 5.64 4.63
C THR A 409 -29.03 6.22 5.75
N ALA A 410 -29.03 5.57 6.92
CA ALA A 410 -28.17 5.97 8.03
C ALA A 410 -26.68 5.85 7.67
N LEU A 411 -26.29 4.77 6.99
CA LEU A 411 -24.92 4.56 6.52
C LEU A 411 -24.48 5.65 5.53
N LEU A 412 -25.32 6.00 4.55
CA LEU A 412 -25.04 7.07 3.60
C LEU A 412 -24.89 8.44 4.29
N ASN A 413 -25.75 8.76 5.26
CA ASN A 413 -25.67 10.02 6.01
C ASN A 413 -24.36 10.09 6.82
N LYS A 414 -24.03 9.00 7.54
CA LYS A 414 -22.77 8.89 8.30
C LYS A 414 -21.54 9.06 7.41
N ALA A 415 -21.54 8.41 6.24
CA ALA A 415 -20.44 8.48 5.30
C ALA A 415 -20.28 9.88 4.70
N HIS A 416 -21.36 10.62 4.49
CA HIS A 416 -21.31 11.98 3.95
C HIS A 416 -20.61 12.98 4.89
N GLU A 417 -20.66 12.73 6.19
CA GLU A 417 -19.99 13.52 7.24
C GLU A 417 -18.56 13.05 7.52
N ASP A 418 -18.16 11.87 7.02
CA ASP A 418 -16.87 11.26 7.32
C ASP A 418 -15.79 11.71 6.32
N ALA A 419 -14.74 12.35 6.85
CA ALA A 419 -13.59 12.80 6.07
C ALA A 419 -12.87 11.68 5.30
N HIS A 420 -13.05 10.40 5.69
CA HIS A 420 -12.50 9.24 4.96
C HIS A 420 -12.92 9.24 3.48
N TYR A 421 -14.16 9.64 3.17
CA TYR A 421 -14.68 9.62 1.81
C TYR A 421 -14.35 10.86 0.99
N ALA A 422 -13.97 11.96 1.64
CA ALA A 422 -13.53 13.16 0.94
C ALA A 422 -12.21 12.92 0.19
N ARG A 423 -12.04 13.60 -0.93
CA ARG A 423 -10.80 13.54 -1.69
C ARG A 423 -9.64 14.12 -0.88
N LEU A 424 -8.51 13.43 -0.86
CA LEU A 424 -7.28 13.91 -0.25
C LEU A 424 -6.69 15.08 -1.06
N ASP A 425 -6.07 16.08 -0.37
CA ASP A 425 -5.34 17.14 -1.05
C ASP A 425 -4.17 16.53 -1.86
N PRO A 426 -4.12 16.74 -3.20
CA PRO A 426 -3.02 16.24 -4.03
C PRO A 426 -1.63 16.70 -3.58
N LYS A 427 -1.53 17.86 -2.91
CA LYS A 427 -0.26 18.36 -2.35
C LYS A 427 0.25 17.53 -1.17
N ALA A 428 -0.65 16.83 -0.47
CA ALA A 428 -0.27 15.91 0.60
C ALA A 428 0.32 14.58 0.09
N GLN A 429 0.36 14.35 -1.21
CA GLN A 429 0.71 13.07 -1.82
C GLN A 429 2.11 13.04 -2.47
N GLN A 430 2.99 14.02 -2.21
CA GLN A 430 4.36 14.03 -2.75
C GLN A 430 5.28 13.10 -1.93
N ARG A 431 5.13 11.79 -2.13
CA ARG A 431 5.84 10.74 -1.39
C ARG A 431 7.02 10.16 -2.15
N LYS A 432 7.09 10.41 -3.46
CA LYS A 432 8.17 9.94 -4.32
C LYS A 432 9.35 10.89 -4.30
N ASN A 433 10.55 10.34 -4.22
CA ASN A 433 11.74 11.06 -4.59
C ASN A 433 12.00 10.90 -6.12
N ASN A 434 12.92 11.68 -6.66
CA ASN A 434 13.30 11.63 -8.09
C ASN A 434 14.54 10.75 -8.35
N ARG A 435 14.97 9.96 -7.38
CA ARG A 435 16.14 9.08 -7.52
C ARG A 435 15.74 7.75 -8.16
N PRO A 436 16.60 7.17 -9.02
CA PRO A 436 16.37 5.85 -9.58
C PRO A 436 16.17 4.80 -8.47
N LEU A 437 15.28 3.85 -8.69
CA LEU A 437 15.12 2.72 -7.79
C LEU A 437 16.36 1.81 -7.86
N PRO A 438 17.09 1.60 -6.74
CA PRO A 438 18.21 0.69 -6.75
C PRO A 438 17.76 -0.77 -6.89
N ILE A 439 18.57 -1.57 -7.55
CA ILE A 439 18.28 -3.00 -7.79
C ILE A 439 18.25 -3.80 -6.49
N LEU A 440 19.14 -3.47 -5.54
CA LEU A 440 19.20 -3.99 -4.17
C LEU A 440 19.09 -2.84 -3.17
N ASP A 441 18.97 -3.14 -1.90
CA ASP A 441 19.02 -2.18 -0.77
C ASP A 441 18.13 -0.95 -0.95
N CYS A 442 16.88 -1.18 -1.39
CA CYS A 442 15.94 -0.10 -1.68
C CYS A 442 15.18 0.44 -0.47
N PHE A 443 15.52 -0.01 0.74
CA PHE A 443 14.82 0.39 1.95
C PHE A 443 15.13 1.85 2.30
N MET A 444 14.10 2.63 2.52
CA MET A 444 14.20 4.05 2.80
C MET A 444 12.92 4.52 3.51
N ALA A 445 13.09 5.29 4.58
CA ALA A 445 11.97 6.00 5.20
C ALA A 445 11.70 7.32 4.45
N PRO A 446 10.61 7.46 3.68
CA PRO A 446 10.32 8.68 2.91
C PRO A 446 10.23 9.92 3.80
N CYS A 447 9.80 9.76 5.05
CA CYS A 447 9.74 10.84 6.04
C CYS A 447 11.11 11.39 6.40
N SER A 448 12.13 10.52 6.58
CA SER A 448 13.52 10.92 6.84
C SER A 448 14.17 11.52 5.60
N ASP A 449 13.91 10.95 4.42
CA ASP A 449 14.43 11.44 3.15
C ASP A 449 13.94 12.85 2.80
N THR A 450 12.67 13.14 3.01
CA THR A 450 12.06 14.45 2.74
C THR A 450 12.45 15.52 3.78
N CYS A 451 12.92 15.10 4.96
CA CYS A 451 13.31 16.03 6.01
C CYS A 451 14.60 16.77 5.62
N PRO A 452 14.64 18.13 5.60
CA PRO A 452 15.85 18.87 5.21
C PRO A 452 17.10 18.56 6.03
N ILE A 453 16.94 18.04 7.25
CA ILE A 453 18.05 17.64 8.15
C ILE A 453 18.22 16.12 8.20
N HIS A 454 17.48 15.36 7.40
CA HIS A 454 17.47 13.88 7.38
C HIS A 454 17.39 13.27 8.79
N GLN A 455 16.37 13.72 9.57
CA GLN A 455 16.15 13.24 10.93
C GLN A 455 15.85 11.74 10.97
N ASP A 456 16.43 11.03 11.94
CA ASP A 456 16.20 9.60 12.16
C ASP A 456 14.82 9.34 12.77
N ILE A 457 13.79 9.49 11.93
CA ILE A 457 12.40 9.52 12.37
C ILE A 457 11.94 8.16 12.91
N PRO A 458 12.10 7.02 12.21
CA PRO A 458 11.66 5.73 12.74
C PRO A 458 12.28 5.42 14.11
N ALA A 459 13.58 5.68 14.27
CA ALA A 459 14.31 5.39 15.51
C ALA A 459 13.73 6.13 16.73
N TYR A 460 13.51 7.46 16.64
CA TYR A 460 12.94 8.16 17.78
C TYR A 460 11.45 7.89 17.99
N MET A 461 10.71 7.52 16.94
CA MET A 461 9.30 7.14 17.06
C MET A 461 9.14 5.92 17.97
N ASP A 462 9.95 4.89 17.78
CA ASP A 462 9.95 3.68 18.62
C ASP A 462 10.28 3.98 20.07
N LEU A 463 11.32 4.76 20.28
CA LEU A 463 11.73 5.12 21.64
C LEU A 463 10.64 5.91 22.37
N VAL A 464 9.92 6.80 21.65
CA VAL A 464 8.79 7.52 22.23
C VAL A 464 7.63 6.55 22.53
N ALA A 465 7.32 5.62 21.63
CA ALA A 465 6.29 4.61 21.85
C ALA A 465 6.63 3.70 23.04
N ALA A 466 7.92 3.35 23.21
CA ALA A 466 8.41 2.57 24.33
C ALA A 466 8.55 3.39 25.65
N GLY A 467 8.23 4.69 25.65
CA GLY A 467 8.40 5.57 26.82
C GLY A 467 9.85 5.97 27.15
N LYS A 468 10.79 5.71 26.25
CA LYS A 468 12.22 6.01 26.38
C LYS A 468 12.53 7.43 25.86
N TYR A 469 11.94 8.43 26.49
CA TYR A 469 11.95 9.82 26.00
C TYR A 469 13.33 10.47 26.00
N GLU A 470 14.20 10.07 26.92
CA GLU A 470 15.59 10.56 27.03
C GLU A 470 16.43 10.08 25.84
N GLU A 471 16.37 8.77 25.53
CA GLU A 471 17.05 8.18 24.38
C GLU A 471 16.51 8.78 23.07
N ALA A 472 15.19 8.95 22.96
CA ALA A 472 14.55 9.59 21.82
C ALA A 472 15.05 11.04 21.61
N LEU A 473 15.14 11.83 22.68
CA LEU A 473 15.63 13.21 22.58
C LEU A 473 17.12 13.25 22.18
N LEU A 474 17.96 12.34 22.67
CA LEU A 474 19.36 12.26 22.26
C LEU A 474 19.49 11.98 20.75
N ILE A 475 18.71 11.06 20.20
CA ILE A 475 18.66 10.79 18.74
C ILE A 475 18.20 12.05 17.97
N ILE A 476 17.18 12.74 18.46
CA ILE A 476 16.72 13.98 17.84
C ILE A 476 17.86 15.01 17.79
N LEU A 477 18.59 15.19 18.91
CA LEU A 477 19.68 16.16 19.02
C LEU A 477 20.90 15.87 18.13
N GLU A 478 21.05 14.64 17.62
CA GLU A 478 22.08 14.33 16.62
C GLU A 478 21.97 15.22 15.37
N LYS A 479 20.75 15.53 14.94
CA LYS A 479 20.49 16.28 13.70
C LYS A 479 19.66 17.55 13.91
N ASN A 480 19.06 17.75 15.08
CA ASN A 480 18.13 18.83 15.36
C ASN A 480 18.33 19.44 16.76
N PRO A 481 19.07 20.55 16.88
CA PRO A 481 19.32 21.17 18.17
C PRO A 481 18.16 22.02 18.73
N LEU A 482 17.05 22.15 17.97
CA LEU A 482 15.89 22.96 18.33
C LEU A 482 14.61 22.10 18.41
N PRO A 483 14.57 21.06 19.28
CA PRO A 483 13.48 20.09 19.32
C PRO A 483 12.14 20.68 19.77
N PHE A 484 12.12 21.67 20.69
CA PHE A 484 10.88 22.33 21.12
C PHE A 484 10.31 23.21 20.01
N ILE A 485 11.15 24.03 19.37
CA ILE A 485 10.75 24.89 18.25
C ILE A 485 10.20 24.02 17.10
N THR A 486 10.97 23.03 16.66
CA THR A 486 10.55 22.19 15.53
C THR A 486 9.44 21.22 15.86
N GLY A 487 9.29 20.83 17.13
CA GLY A 487 8.16 20.05 17.63
C GLY A 487 6.84 20.81 17.60
N THR A 488 6.90 22.14 17.61
CA THR A 488 5.73 23.03 17.64
C THR A 488 5.42 23.65 16.28
N VAL A 489 6.41 24.25 15.60
CA VAL A 489 6.15 25.10 14.41
C VAL A 489 6.76 24.57 13.10
N CYS A 490 7.27 23.33 13.06
CA CYS A 490 7.80 22.74 11.83
C CYS A 490 6.69 22.54 10.77
N TYR A 491 7.00 22.80 9.51
CA TYR A 491 6.12 22.53 8.35
C TYR A 491 5.78 21.06 8.14
N HIS A 492 6.47 20.14 8.84
CA HIS A 492 6.24 18.70 8.90
C HIS A 492 6.04 18.03 7.53
N THR A 493 6.81 18.37 6.51
CA THR A 493 6.83 17.71 5.20
C THR A 493 7.01 16.18 5.31
N CYS A 494 7.71 15.72 6.35
CA CYS A 494 7.85 14.31 6.68
C CYS A 494 6.51 13.60 6.89
N MET A 495 5.51 14.25 7.49
CA MET A 495 4.16 13.69 7.65
C MET A 495 3.45 13.56 6.30
N ASN A 496 3.65 14.51 5.37
CA ASN A 496 3.10 14.41 4.02
C ASN A 496 3.70 13.24 3.23
N SER A 497 4.96 12.89 3.51
CA SER A 497 5.66 11.78 2.85
C SER A 497 5.51 10.43 3.58
N CYS A 498 4.83 10.39 4.71
CA CYS A 498 4.59 9.15 5.45
C CYS A 498 3.79 8.14 4.61
N THR A 499 4.26 6.90 4.54
CA THR A 499 3.59 5.82 3.78
C THR A 499 2.22 5.48 4.33
N ARG A 500 1.95 5.71 5.62
CA ARG A 500 0.61 5.54 6.20
C ARG A 500 -0.46 6.44 5.59
N ASN A 501 -0.11 7.53 4.93
CA ASN A 501 -1.08 8.31 4.15
C ASN A 501 -1.81 7.50 3.05
N PHE A 502 -1.27 6.36 2.66
CA PHE A 502 -1.95 5.44 1.74
C PHE A 502 -2.95 4.52 2.44
N CYS A 503 -2.89 4.44 3.75
CA CYS A 503 -3.71 3.53 4.56
C CYS A 503 -4.76 4.30 5.36
N ASP A 504 -4.27 5.18 6.23
CA ASP A 504 -5.05 5.95 7.20
C ASP A 504 -4.44 7.36 7.39
N ASP A 505 -4.08 7.75 8.61
CA ASP A 505 -3.45 9.03 8.89
C ASP A 505 -1.93 8.89 8.99
N PRO A 506 -1.14 9.90 8.58
CA PRO A 506 0.29 9.89 8.79
C PRO A 506 0.61 9.79 10.28
N VAL A 507 1.75 9.16 10.61
CA VAL A 507 2.22 9.11 11.99
C VAL A 507 2.44 10.53 12.52
N ALA A 508 2.07 10.78 13.77
CA ALA A 508 2.16 12.10 14.42
C ALA A 508 3.62 12.50 14.75
N ILE A 509 4.48 12.53 13.70
CA ILE A 509 5.94 12.71 13.80
C ILE A 509 6.33 13.96 14.59
N ARG A 510 5.72 15.11 14.24
CA ARG A 510 5.99 16.39 14.90
C ARG A 510 5.59 16.36 16.38
N ARG A 511 4.46 15.74 16.70
CA ARG A 511 3.96 15.61 18.08
C ARG A 511 4.88 14.71 18.92
N ASN A 512 5.29 13.56 18.38
CA ASN A 512 6.20 12.64 19.08
C ASN A 512 7.56 13.30 19.38
N LYS A 513 8.08 14.12 18.44
CA LYS A 513 9.29 14.92 18.67
C LYS A 513 9.12 15.85 19.87
N LEU A 514 8.00 16.56 19.95
CA LEU A 514 7.72 17.45 21.08
C LEU A 514 7.59 16.68 22.39
N ILE A 515 6.90 15.52 22.39
CA ILE A 515 6.78 14.65 23.56
C ILE A 515 8.16 14.19 24.06
N ALA A 516 9.06 13.78 23.15
CA ALA A 516 10.44 13.43 23.50
C ALA A 516 11.17 14.59 24.15
N ALA A 517 11.04 15.81 23.59
CA ALA A 517 11.61 17.02 24.14
C ALA A 517 11.05 17.34 25.54
N GLU A 518 9.73 17.41 25.70
CA GLU A 518 9.06 17.75 26.96
C GLU A 518 9.41 16.77 28.09
N LYS A 519 9.38 15.46 27.80
CA LYS A 519 9.55 14.43 28.82
C LYS A 519 11.02 14.02 29.05
N GLY A 520 11.88 14.13 28.03
CA GLY A 520 13.30 13.77 28.10
C GLY A 520 14.21 14.91 28.61
N TYR A 521 13.77 16.19 28.49
CA TYR A 521 14.58 17.37 28.67
C TYR A 521 15.39 17.39 29.98
N ALA A 522 14.75 17.20 31.14
CA ALA A 522 15.40 17.35 32.45
C ALA A 522 16.57 16.39 32.64
N ARG A 523 16.41 15.13 32.16
CA ARG A 523 17.47 14.11 32.24
C ARG A 523 18.59 14.39 31.27
N VAL A 524 18.24 14.72 29.99
CA VAL A 524 19.22 15.06 28.97
C VAL A 524 20.06 16.27 29.41
N MET A 525 19.44 17.33 29.94
CA MET A 525 20.16 18.48 30.47
C MET A 525 21.13 18.12 31.59
N THR A 526 20.84 17.10 32.39
CA THR A 526 21.73 16.63 33.44
C THR A 526 22.90 15.82 32.85
N ALA A 527 22.66 15.00 31.85
CA ALA A 527 23.66 14.11 31.26
C ALA A 527 24.55 14.79 30.21
N LEU A 528 24.04 15.81 29.52
CA LEU A 528 24.77 16.50 28.45
C LEU A 528 26.02 17.21 28.97
N GLN A 529 27.13 17.02 28.27
CA GLN A 529 28.40 17.64 28.58
C GLN A 529 28.97 18.36 27.36
N ALA A 530 29.55 19.54 27.59
CA ALA A 530 30.27 20.27 26.55
C ALA A 530 31.48 19.45 26.06
N PRO A 531 31.70 19.33 24.74
CA PRO A 531 32.89 18.68 24.19
C PRO A 531 34.18 19.40 24.55
N VAL A 532 35.30 18.64 24.49
CA VAL A 532 36.63 19.23 24.68
C VAL A 532 36.94 20.16 23.51
N LYS A 533 37.37 21.40 23.84
CA LYS A 533 37.70 22.41 22.82
C LYS A 533 39.00 22.07 22.09
N ASN A 534 39.01 22.26 20.76
CA ASN A 534 40.15 21.99 19.88
C ASN A 534 41.06 23.21 19.66
N GLY A 535 40.80 24.34 20.34
CA GLY A 535 41.57 25.57 20.23
C GLY A 535 41.15 26.53 19.12
N LYS A 536 40.25 26.11 18.23
CA LYS A 536 39.66 26.97 17.19
C LYS A 536 38.46 27.75 17.73
N LYS A 537 38.23 28.96 17.17
CA LYS A 537 37.15 29.86 17.57
C LYS A 537 36.24 30.22 16.40
N ALA A 538 34.92 30.22 16.64
CA ALA A 538 33.93 30.69 15.65
C ALA A 538 33.06 31.81 16.22
N ALA A 539 32.81 32.84 15.42
CA ALA A 539 31.82 33.86 15.68
C ALA A 539 30.59 33.65 14.78
N VAL A 540 29.43 33.57 15.40
CA VAL A 540 28.14 33.47 14.71
C VAL A 540 27.38 34.76 14.94
N ILE A 541 27.07 35.51 13.87
CA ILE A 541 26.36 36.79 13.91
C ILE A 541 24.89 36.56 13.62
N GLY A 542 24.07 36.62 14.67
CA GLY A 542 22.61 36.37 14.66
C GLY A 542 22.22 35.09 15.38
N GLY A 543 21.35 35.22 16.38
CA GLY A 543 20.84 34.16 17.25
C GLY A 543 19.48 33.57 16.81
N GLY A 544 19.19 33.54 15.50
CA GLY A 544 18.06 32.85 14.94
C GLY A 544 18.33 31.36 14.71
N PRO A 545 17.36 30.59 14.19
CA PRO A 545 17.49 29.14 14.03
C PRO A 545 18.74 28.67 13.30
N ALA A 546 19.15 29.35 12.21
CA ALA A 546 20.35 29.00 11.46
C ALA A 546 21.64 29.21 12.28
N GLY A 547 21.74 30.35 12.98
CA GLY A 547 22.90 30.67 13.81
C GLY A 547 23.01 29.76 15.03
N LEU A 548 21.88 29.48 15.70
CA LEU A 548 21.82 28.56 16.82
C LEU A 548 22.20 27.12 16.41
N ALA A 549 21.73 26.66 15.26
CA ALA A 549 22.09 25.36 14.75
C ALA A 549 23.59 25.27 14.37
N ALA A 550 24.12 26.24 13.66
CA ALA A 550 25.53 26.29 13.32
C ALA A 550 26.41 26.30 14.59
N ALA A 551 26.03 27.12 15.60
CA ALA A 551 26.73 27.18 16.88
C ALA A 551 26.74 25.83 17.62
N TYR A 552 25.61 25.12 17.64
CA TYR A 552 25.52 23.79 18.25
C TYR A 552 26.45 22.77 17.56
N PHE A 553 26.39 22.66 16.24
CA PHE A 553 27.21 21.68 15.52
C PHE A 553 28.72 22.00 15.54
N LEU A 554 29.09 23.28 15.48
CA LEU A 554 30.48 23.70 15.63
C LEU A 554 31.00 23.40 17.03
N ALA A 555 30.22 23.71 18.09
CA ALA A 555 30.59 23.40 19.46
C ALA A 555 30.73 21.90 19.69
N ARG A 556 29.85 21.12 19.11
CA ARG A 556 29.89 19.65 19.08
C ARG A 556 31.17 19.09 18.45
N GLY A 557 31.67 19.75 17.41
CA GLY A 557 32.99 19.49 16.78
C GLY A 557 34.19 20.06 17.58
N GLY A 558 33.98 20.56 18.78
CA GLY A 558 35.05 21.05 19.66
C GLY A 558 35.51 22.50 19.40
N ILE A 559 34.80 23.26 18.57
CA ILE A 559 35.09 24.67 18.32
C ILE A 559 34.55 25.54 19.46
N ASP A 560 35.33 26.56 19.92
CA ASP A 560 34.89 27.55 20.90
C ASP A 560 33.99 28.59 20.19
N VAL A 561 32.70 28.51 20.38
CA VAL A 561 31.71 29.32 19.65
C VAL A 561 31.16 30.45 20.49
N THR A 562 31.06 31.65 19.90
CA THR A 562 30.34 32.78 20.44
C THR A 562 29.26 33.25 19.47
N VAL A 563 28.02 33.33 19.92
CA VAL A 563 26.89 33.87 19.17
C VAL A 563 26.70 35.32 19.58
N PHE A 564 26.69 36.24 18.61
CA PHE A 564 26.40 37.65 18.78
C PHE A 564 24.99 37.96 18.29
N GLU A 565 24.11 38.43 19.15
CA GLU A 565 22.74 38.79 18.81
C GLU A 565 22.44 40.23 19.22
N LYS A 566 21.94 41.03 18.27
CA LYS A 566 21.61 42.45 18.51
C LYS A 566 20.41 42.65 19.42
N SER A 567 19.47 41.72 19.42
CA SER A 567 18.32 41.71 20.29
C SER A 567 18.73 41.27 21.71
N ARG A 568 17.91 41.58 22.72
CA ARG A 568 18.14 41.12 24.09
C ARG A 568 17.80 39.64 24.30
N GLU A 569 17.13 39.03 23.29
CA GLU A 569 16.64 37.67 23.36
C GLU A 569 17.00 36.92 22.09
N LEU A 570 17.27 35.62 22.22
CA LEU A 570 17.58 34.68 21.13
C LEU A 570 16.30 34.08 20.53
N GLY A 571 16.41 33.48 19.35
CA GLY A 571 15.30 32.83 18.64
C GLY A 571 14.89 33.53 17.34
N GLY A 572 15.36 34.75 17.08
CA GLY A 572 15.12 35.48 15.85
C GLY A 572 13.65 35.64 15.49
N LEU A 573 13.28 35.33 14.22
CA LEU A 573 11.89 35.42 13.75
C LEU A 573 10.92 34.46 14.46
N VAL A 574 11.37 33.35 15.01
CA VAL A 574 10.52 32.45 15.80
C VAL A 574 9.98 33.19 17.02
N ARG A 575 10.83 33.89 17.78
CA ARG A 575 10.40 34.65 18.93
C ARG A 575 9.63 35.90 18.54
N SER A 576 10.18 36.71 17.62
CA SER A 576 9.60 38.01 17.29
C SER A 576 8.33 37.98 16.49
N PHE A 577 8.05 36.88 15.78
CA PHE A 577 6.89 36.75 14.93
C PHE A 577 5.91 35.67 15.39
N LEU A 578 6.39 34.45 15.64
CA LEU A 578 5.53 33.29 15.97
C LEU A 578 5.04 33.34 17.42
N CYS A 579 5.90 33.77 18.37
CA CYS A 579 5.53 33.92 19.78
C CYS A 579 4.37 34.93 20.00
N HIS A 580 4.30 35.96 19.16
CA HIS A 580 3.25 36.99 19.26
C HIS A 580 1.88 36.51 18.70
N LYS A 581 1.83 35.44 17.95
CA LYS A 581 0.60 34.75 17.57
C LYS A 581 0.10 33.78 18.63
N LYS A 582 0.34 34.05 19.89
CA LYS A 582 -0.08 33.47 21.19
C LYS A 582 -0.50 31.98 21.27
N GLU A 583 -0.71 31.30 20.14
CA GLU A 583 -1.23 29.92 20.09
C GLU A 583 -0.21 28.91 19.53
N GLU A 584 0.96 29.35 18.98
CA GLU A 584 1.86 28.47 18.25
C GLU A 584 3.08 28.02 19.05
N ILE A 585 3.78 28.92 19.77
CA ILE A 585 4.96 28.56 20.58
C ILE A 585 5.14 29.53 21.76
N SER A 586 5.58 29.02 22.93
CA SER A 586 5.89 29.82 24.10
C SER A 586 7.36 30.28 24.15
N ASP A 587 7.63 31.38 24.81
CA ASP A 587 9.00 31.84 25.07
C ASP A 587 9.80 30.79 25.86
N GLU A 588 9.18 30.08 26.83
CA GLU A 588 9.81 29.02 27.60
C GLU A 588 10.29 27.85 26.70
N ALA A 589 9.55 27.51 25.68
CA ALA A 589 9.94 26.46 24.72
C ALA A 589 11.19 26.85 23.92
N ILE A 590 11.28 28.12 23.50
CA ILE A 590 12.46 28.67 22.81
C ILE A 590 13.66 28.71 23.78
N ASP A 591 13.47 29.16 25.02
CA ASP A 591 14.53 29.24 26.01
C ASP A 591 15.08 27.84 26.36
N LYS A 592 14.27 26.78 26.35
CA LYS A 592 14.73 25.41 26.55
C LYS A 592 15.65 24.95 25.42
N ASP A 593 15.34 25.26 24.18
CA ASP A 593 16.21 24.96 23.03
C ASP A 593 17.53 25.75 23.10
N VAL A 594 17.48 27.03 23.48
CA VAL A 594 18.67 27.85 23.69
C VAL A 594 19.55 27.26 24.81
N ALA A 595 18.97 26.86 25.94
CA ALA A 595 19.70 26.28 27.06
C ALA A 595 20.40 24.94 26.69
N LEU A 596 19.84 24.13 25.80
CA LEU A 596 20.52 22.93 25.23
C LEU A 596 21.80 23.32 24.50
N ILE A 597 21.77 24.40 23.73
CA ILE A 597 22.95 24.90 23.00
C ILE A 597 23.98 25.52 23.94
N GLU A 598 23.56 26.29 24.91
CA GLU A 598 24.45 26.82 25.94
C GLU A 598 25.15 25.71 26.74
N LYS A 599 24.45 24.62 27.01
CA LYS A 599 24.99 23.44 27.70
C LYS A 599 26.15 22.78 26.91
N MET A 600 26.17 22.93 25.56
CA MET A 600 27.31 22.51 24.73
C MET A 600 28.52 23.44 24.82
N GLY A 601 28.47 24.47 25.66
CA GLY A 601 29.59 25.39 25.90
C GLY A 601 29.64 26.56 24.91
N VAL A 602 28.53 26.84 24.22
CA VAL A 602 28.38 28.03 23.36
C VAL A 602 28.15 29.27 24.23
N ARG A 603 28.87 30.35 23.95
CA ARG A 603 28.66 31.64 24.62
C ARG A 603 27.65 32.47 23.86
N MET A 604 26.69 33.08 24.55
CA MET A 604 25.68 33.96 23.99
C MET A 604 25.93 35.42 24.43
N GLU A 605 26.21 36.27 23.44
CA GLU A 605 26.32 37.72 23.68
C GLU A 605 25.11 38.45 23.08
N VAL A 606 24.10 38.67 23.91
CA VAL A 606 22.85 39.35 23.53
C VAL A 606 22.95 40.87 23.73
N GLY A 607 22.13 41.62 22.96
CA GLY A 607 22.16 43.08 22.96
C GLY A 607 23.41 43.67 22.29
N ARG A 608 24.16 42.86 21.55
CA ARG A 608 25.38 43.23 20.85
C ARG A 608 25.26 43.10 19.34
N GLU A 609 25.14 44.26 18.67
CA GLU A 609 25.15 44.33 17.21
C GLU A 609 26.62 44.41 16.71
N ILE A 610 26.98 43.55 15.78
CA ILE A 610 28.26 43.58 15.09
C ILE A 610 28.13 44.47 13.85
N THR A 611 28.72 45.67 13.90
CA THR A 611 28.70 46.64 12.79
C THR A 611 30.04 46.71 12.05
N ASP A 612 31.11 46.23 12.67
CA ASP A 612 32.45 46.13 12.06
C ASP A 612 33.01 44.70 12.27
N LEU A 613 33.28 43.96 11.16
CA LEU A 613 33.87 42.63 11.22
C LEU A 613 35.29 42.62 11.76
N GLY A 614 36.01 43.77 11.79
CA GLY A 614 37.32 43.92 12.38
C GLY A 614 37.32 43.64 13.91
N GLU A 615 36.17 43.76 14.59
CA GLU A 615 36.02 43.36 16.01
C GLU A 615 36.15 41.83 16.20
N LEU A 616 36.00 41.01 15.14
CA LEU A 616 35.98 39.56 15.17
C LEU A 616 37.29 38.92 14.66
N LYS A 617 38.36 39.69 14.49
CA LYS A 617 39.66 39.24 13.94
C LYS A 617 40.32 38.09 14.70
N ASP A 618 39.97 37.90 15.98
CA ASP A 618 40.51 36.84 16.84
C ASP A 618 39.74 35.50 16.69
N PHE A 619 38.77 35.43 15.80
CA PHE A 619 38.02 34.22 15.45
C PHE A 619 38.55 33.59 14.15
N ASP A 620 38.68 32.25 14.12
CA ASP A 620 39.12 31.51 12.95
C ASP A 620 38.03 31.44 11.90
N TYR A 621 36.74 31.42 12.30
CA TYR A 621 35.60 31.26 11.40
C TYR A 621 34.50 32.31 11.72
N LEU A 622 33.93 32.90 10.67
CA LEU A 622 32.88 33.89 10.76
C LEU A 622 31.64 33.42 10.02
N LEU A 623 30.49 33.34 10.70
CA LEU A 623 29.20 32.95 10.10
C LEU A 623 28.19 34.09 10.29
N ALA A 624 27.52 34.48 9.20
CA ALA A 624 26.45 35.49 9.24
C ALA A 624 25.09 34.85 9.08
N ALA A 625 24.31 34.84 10.13
CA ALA A 625 22.93 34.37 10.24
C ALA A 625 21.92 35.49 10.48
N CYS A 626 22.10 36.62 9.81
CA CYS A 626 21.41 37.87 10.09
C CYS A 626 19.97 37.94 9.52
N GLY A 627 19.47 36.85 8.87
CA GLY A 627 18.18 36.81 8.16
C GLY A 627 18.16 37.64 6.87
N VAL A 628 16.98 37.69 6.18
CA VAL A 628 16.86 38.34 4.86
C VAL A 628 17.16 39.81 4.85
N LYS A 629 16.83 40.52 5.93
CA LYS A 629 17.00 41.98 6.06
C LYS A 629 18.21 42.41 6.90
N GLY A 630 18.98 41.47 7.39
CA GLY A 630 20.14 41.72 8.18
C GLY A 630 21.24 42.37 7.32
N LYS A 631 21.82 43.48 7.84
CA LYS A 631 23.01 44.08 7.24
C LYS A 631 24.23 43.47 7.90
N ILE A 632 25.15 42.96 7.13
CA ILE A 632 26.47 42.59 7.57
C ILE A 632 27.28 43.88 7.57
N GLY A 633 28.00 44.17 8.68
CA GLY A 633 28.80 45.37 8.81
C GLY A 633 29.83 45.54 7.67
N THR A 634 30.28 46.74 7.44
CA THR A 634 31.32 47.04 6.45
C THR A 634 32.65 46.44 6.91
N ALA A 635 33.37 45.74 6.00
CA ALA A 635 34.69 45.20 6.27
C ALA A 635 35.59 45.37 5.04
N PRO A 636 36.94 45.41 5.19
CA PRO A 636 37.89 45.32 4.09
C PRO A 636 37.65 44.03 3.27
N ALA A 637 37.81 44.11 1.95
CA ALA A 637 37.52 42.98 1.04
C ALA A 637 38.25 41.66 1.37
N ALA A 638 39.40 41.73 2.07
CA ALA A 638 40.15 40.58 2.53
C ALA A 638 39.48 39.80 3.66
N ASP A 639 38.71 40.46 4.53
CA ASP A 639 38.05 39.87 5.71
C ASP A 639 36.69 39.28 5.31
N ILE A 640 36.06 39.75 4.23
CA ILE A 640 34.79 39.24 3.69
C ILE A 640 34.96 37.86 3.05
N ALA A 641 36.20 37.53 2.55
CA ALA A 641 36.49 36.25 1.90
C ALA A 641 36.36 35.01 2.82
N GLN A 642 36.32 35.21 4.17
CA GLN A 642 36.17 34.15 5.16
C GLN A 642 34.79 34.10 5.80
N LEU A 643 33.84 34.97 5.36
CA LEU A 643 32.52 35.06 5.93
C LEU A 643 31.54 34.10 5.24
N THR A 644 31.01 33.13 5.95
CA THR A 644 29.95 32.23 5.46
C THR A 644 28.56 32.78 5.80
N VAL A 645 27.76 33.09 4.80
CA VAL A 645 26.36 33.53 5.00
C VAL A 645 25.45 32.30 5.06
N ILE A 646 24.60 32.24 6.09
CA ILE A 646 23.72 31.08 6.34
C ILE A 646 22.25 31.51 6.61
N GLY A 647 21.35 30.54 6.46
CA GLY A 647 19.92 30.72 6.72
C GLY A 647 19.24 31.60 5.68
N ASP A 648 18.22 32.36 6.10
CA ASP A 648 17.42 33.21 5.21
C ASP A 648 18.26 34.25 4.46
N GLY A 649 19.39 34.68 5.02
CA GLY A 649 20.36 35.55 4.35
C GLY A 649 21.02 34.88 3.15
N HIS A 650 21.35 33.59 3.25
CA HIS A 650 21.88 32.77 2.16
C HIS A 650 20.82 32.58 1.05
N TYR A 651 19.60 32.23 1.42
CA TYR A 651 18.52 32.00 0.45
C TYR A 651 17.93 33.29 -0.17
N GLY A 652 18.18 34.45 0.42
CA GLY A 652 17.59 35.72 -0.02
C GLY A 652 16.08 35.82 0.19
N LYS A 653 15.49 34.89 0.93
CA LYS A 653 14.07 34.82 1.26
C LYS A 653 13.85 34.14 2.60
N THR A 654 12.72 34.41 3.25
CA THR A 654 12.32 33.70 4.46
C THR A 654 12.00 32.22 4.12
N THR A 655 12.63 31.31 4.84
CA THR A 655 12.47 29.86 4.72
C THR A 655 11.87 29.27 6.00
N SER A 656 11.73 27.94 6.04
CA SER A 656 11.27 27.25 7.26
C SER A 656 12.39 27.12 8.29
N VAL A 657 12.00 26.95 9.56
CA VAL A 657 12.97 26.72 10.66
C VAL A 657 13.89 25.54 10.37
N VAL A 658 13.35 24.43 9.85
CA VAL A 658 14.14 23.22 9.58
C VAL A 658 15.11 23.39 8.41
N GLU A 659 14.77 24.22 7.41
CA GLU A 659 15.70 24.60 6.33
C GLU A 659 16.83 25.48 6.87
N CYS A 660 16.53 26.41 7.77
CA CYS A 660 17.55 27.20 8.46
C CYS A 660 18.51 26.31 9.29
N ILE A 661 17.98 25.30 9.99
CA ILE A 661 18.80 24.31 10.72
C ILE A 661 19.70 23.55 9.75
N ALA A 662 19.14 23.07 8.64
CA ALA A 662 19.88 22.33 7.63
C ALA A 662 21.05 23.15 7.04
N ASP A 663 20.83 24.43 6.78
CA ASP A 663 21.87 25.31 6.25
C ASP A 663 22.97 25.59 7.29
N GLY A 664 22.60 25.88 8.55
CA GLY A 664 23.54 26.01 9.66
C GLY A 664 24.36 24.74 9.91
N LYS A 665 23.74 23.58 9.82
CA LYS A 665 24.41 22.26 9.91
C LYS A 665 25.43 22.06 8.78
N ARG A 666 25.02 22.27 7.52
CA ARG A 666 25.93 22.15 6.37
C ARG A 666 27.15 23.06 6.47
N ALA A 667 26.95 24.31 6.90
CA ALA A 667 28.05 25.25 7.09
C ALA A 667 29.01 24.77 8.20
N ALA A 668 28.49 24.25 9.30
CA ALA A 668 29.31 23.68 10.37
C ALA A 668 30.11 22.45 9.89
N GLU A 669 29.47 21.54 9.17
CA GLU A 669 30.11 20.34 8.56
C GLU A 669 31.22 20.71 7.58
N ALA A 670 30.98 21.71 6.74
CA ALA A 670 32.02 22.22 5.82
C ALA A 670 33.25 22.77 6.57
N ILE A 671 33.04 23.46 7.68
CA ILE A 671 34.12 23.98 8.53
C ILE A 671 34.86 22.86 9.26
N LEU A 672 34.13 21.86 9.74
CA LEU A 672 34.70 20.73 10.46
C LEU A 672 35.42 19.73 9.53
N GLY A 673 35.13 19.74 8.23
CA GLY A 673 35.63 18.77 7.24
C GLY A 673 35.10 17.34 7.49
N MET A 674 33.98 17.22 8.19
CA MET A 674 33.36 15.95 8.56
C MET A 674 31.88 16.12 8.83
N THR A 675 31.13 15.01 8.79
CA THR A 675 29.73 15.00 9.21
C THR A 675 29.63 15.32 10.71
N ALA A 676 28.88 16.34 11.07
CA ALA A 676 28.69 16.78 12.45
C ALA A 676 27.65 15.98 13.22
N SER A 677 26.94 15.07 12.55
CA SER A 677 25.93 14.18 13.14
C SER A 677 26.21 12.73 12.74
N VAL A 678 25.80 11.82 13.60
CA VAL A 678 25.87 10.37 13.35
C VAL A 678 24.50 9.89 12.89
N ASP A 679 24.45 9.03 11.88
CA ASP A 679 23.23 8.32 11.55
C ASP A 679 22.99 7.22 12.60
N THR A 680 21.82 7.24 13.19
CA THR A 680 21.45 6.29 14.24
C THR A 680 20.42 5.32 13.68
N GLU A 681 20.88 4.12 13.35
CA GLU A 681 20.00 3.02 13.00
C GLU A 681 19.64 2.25 14.27
N ILE A 682 18.37 2.23 14.64
CA ILE A 682 17.82 1.29 15.60
C ILE A 682 17.02 0.29 14.78
N PRO A 683 17.50 -0.95 14.64
CA PRO A 683 16.77 -1.97 13.92
C PRO A 683 15.42 -2.21 14.61
N ALA A 684 14.34 -2.13 13.85
CA ALA A 684 13.03 -2.52 14.31
C ALA A 684 12.97 -4.06 14.48
N ASP A 685 12.20 -4.55 15.45
CA ASP A 685 11.80 -5.95 15.41
C ASP A 685 10.85 -6.14 14.23
N VAL A 686 11.32 -6.85 13.21
CA VAL A 686 10.58 -7.12 11.97
C VAL A 686 9.23 -7.77 12.27
N ASN A 687 9.16 -8.65 13.28
CA ASN A 687 7.91 -9.30 13.67
C ASN A 687 6.88 -8.31 14.24
N ASP A 688 7.34 -7.29 14.98
CA ASP A 688 6.44 -6.25 15.50
C ASP A 688 5.92 -5.36 14.38
N VAL A 689 6.74 -5.07 13.37
CA VAL A 689 6.28 -4.33 12.16
C VAL A 689 5.21 -5.13 11.42
N TYR A 690 5.40 -6.42 11.21
CA TYR A 690 4.41 -7.25 10.53
C TYR A 690 3.08 -7.37 11.28
N LYS A 691 3.07 -7.28 12.61
CA LYS A 691 1.82 -7.26 13.41
C LYS A 691 0.93 -6.05 13.12
N THR A 692 1.51 -4.93 12.70
CA THR A 692 0.78 -3.67 12.46
C THR A 692 0.50 -3.40 10.98
N ARG A 693 1.13 -4.13 10.08
CA ARG A 693 0.92 -3.99 8.63
C ARG A 693 -0.50 -4.36 8.23
N GLY A 694 -1.05 -3.57 7.31
CA GLY A 694 -2.42 -3.75 6.81
C GLY A 694 -3.52 -3.38 7.80
N ILE A 695 -3.17 -3.07 9.04
CA ILE A 695 -4.12 -2.66 10.07
C ILE A 695 -4.32 -1.14 10.01
N LEU A 696 -5.54 -0.72 9.73
CA LEU A 696 -5.95 0.68 9.75
C LEU A 696 -6.25 1.11 11.18
N GLU A 697 -5.60 2.17 11.63
CA GLU A 697 -5.77 2.72 12.98
C GLU A 697 -5.87 4.23 12.91
N LYS A 698 -6.76 4.81 13.70
CA LYS A 698 -6.81 6.27 13.83
C LYS A 698 -5.57 6.79 14.56
N ALA A 699 -5.05 7.93 14.10
CA ALA A 699 -4.00 8.61 14.82
C ALA A 699 -4.49 8.97 16.24
N PRO A 700 -3.67 8.73 17.29
CA PRO A 700 -4.06 9.10 18.65
C PRO A 700 -4.20 10.62 18.75
N CYS A 701 -5.32 11.08 19.33
CA CYS A 701 -5.57 12.53 19.55
C CYS A 701 -4.57 13.11 20.56
N ASP A 702 -4.26 12.34 21.60
CA ASP A 702 -3.34 12.73 22.68
C ASP A 702 -2.39 11.57 22.98
N GLY A 703 -1.08 11.90 23.17
CA GLY A 703 -0.08 10.90 23.54
C GLY A 703 0.87 10.51 22.42
N CYS A 704 1.55 9.37 22.61
CA CYS A 704 2.54 8.84 21.69
C CYS A 704 1.88 8.07 20.55
N ASP A 705 2.36 8.28 19.32
CA ASP A 705 1.91 7.53 18.17
C ASP A 705 2.96 6.47 17.79
N GLY A 706 2.63 5.20 18.08
CA GLY A 706 3.49 4.04 17.82
C GLY A 706 3.22 3.32 16.49
N ARG A 707 2.45 3.93 15.57
CA ARG A 707 2.04 3.29 14.30
C ARG A 707 3.11 3.35 13.19
N CYS A 708 4.38 3.59 13.51
CA CYS A 708 5.45 3.63 12.51
C CYS A 708 5.61 2.28 11.80
N LEU A 709 5.78 2.30 10.46
CA LEU A 709 5.95 1.10 9.63
C LEU A 709 7.42 0.77 9.33
N HIS A 710 8.38 1.50 9.88
CA HIS A 710 9.82 1.25 9.71
C HIS A 710 10.26 1.03 8.27
N CYS A 711 9.90 1.97 7.38
CA CYS A 711 10.14 1.83 5.94
C CYS A 711 11.64 1.75 5.54
N ASP A 712 12.55 2.16 6.42
CA ASP A 712 14.00 2.02 6.31
C ASP A 712 14.52 0.63 6.70
N SER A 713 13.75 -0.12 7.48
CA SER A 713 14.10 -1.49 7.89
C SER A 713 13.31 -2.55 7.12
N VAL A 714 12.01 -2.30 6.89
CA VAL A 714 11.09 -3.25 6.25
C VAL A 714 10.18 -2.52 5.26
N CYS A 715 10.70 -2.12 4.10
CA CYS A 715 9.87 -1.56 3.03
C CYS A 715 9.46 -2.64 2.03
N GLU A 716 8.33 -3.26 2.24
CA GLU A 716 7.77 -4.27 1.34
C GLU A 716 6.49 -3.79 0.63
N VAL A 717 6.30 -2.50 0.46
CA VAL A 717 5.08 -1.96 -0.15
C VAL A 717 4.80 -2.55 -1.54
N CYS A 718 5.85 -2.82 -2.33
CA CYS A 718 5.69 -3.41 -3.67
C CYS A 718 5.29 -4.90 -3.63
N THR A 719 5.58 -5.63 -2.54
CA THR A 719 5.09 -7.00 -2.35
C THR A 719 3.64 -7.00 -1.88
N GLU A 720 3.28 -6.09 -0.97
CA GLU A 720 1.92 -5.97 -0.43
C GLU A 720 0.89 -5.62 -1.49
N VAL A 721 1.18 -4.58 -2.29
CA VAL A 721 0.24 -4.04 -3.28
C VAL A 721 0.20 -4.86 -4.58
N CYS A 722 1.08 -5.84 -4.75
CA CYS A 722 1.09 -6.68 -5.94
C CYS A 722 -0.05 -7.72 -5.88
N PRO A 723 -1.09 -7.60 -6.72
CA PRO A 723 -2.20 -8.55 -6.68
C PRO A 723 -1.76 -9.98 -6.99
N ASN A 724 -0.78 -10.14 -7.88
CA ASN A 724 -0.29 -11.43 -8.35
C ASN A 724 0.84 -12.01 -7.50
N ARG A 725 1.29 -11.31 -6.45
CA ARG A 725 2.43 -11.71 -5.61
C ARG A 725 3.75 -11.84 -6.39
N ALA A 726 3.91 -11.06 -7.46
CA ALA A 726 5.07 -11.09 -8.35
C ALA A 726 6.34 -10.43 -7.77
N ASN A 727 6.23 -9.69 -6.67
CA ASN A 727 7.39 -9.21 -5.91
C ASN A 727 7.45 -9.98 -4.60
N VAL A 728 8.60 -10.52 -4.26
CA VAL A 728 8.81 -11.37 -3.07
C VAL A 728 10.00 -10.85 -2.28
N ALA A 729 9.86 -10.77 -0.96
CA ALA A 729 10.99 -10.50 -0.08
C ALA A 729 11.79 -11.80 0.11
N ILE A 730 13.09 -11.74 -0.12
CA ILE A 730 14.02 -12.85 0.00
C ILE A 730 14.99 -12.57 1.14
N ASP A 731 15.02 -13.42 2.14
CA ASP A 731 16.00 -13.36 3.19
C ASP A 731 17.36 -13.77 2.64
N VAL A 732 18.33 -12.89 2.73
CA VAL A 732 19.71 -13.15 2.31
C VAL A 732 20.54 -13.29 3.60
N PRO A 733 21.09 -14.47 3.91
CA PRO A 733 21.67 -14.76 5.23
C PRO A 733 22.78 -13.82 5.70
N GLU A 734 23.44 -13.15 4.79
CA GLU A 734 24.57 -12.25 5.09
C GLU A 734 24.17 -10.76 5.08
N ASP A 735 22.94 -10.44 4.71
CA ASP A 735 22.42 -9.09 4.68
C ASP A 735 21.58 -8.81 5.94
N SER A 736 21.57 -7.57 6.41
CA SER A 736 20.75 -7.16 7.57
C SER A 736 19.27 -7.01 7.24
N GLN A 737 18.92 -6.98 5.96
CA GLN A 737 17.57 -6.74 5.46
C GLN A 737 17.27 -7.72 4.31
N PRO A 738 16.00 -8.13 4.12
CA PRO A 738 15.62 -8.94 2.96
C PRO A 738 15.83 -8.15 1.67
N GLN A 739 15.96 -8.84 0.53
CA GLN A 739 16.03 -8.21 -0.79
C GLN A 739 14.76 -8.49 -1.58
N ILE A 740 14.31 -7.53 -2.38
CA ILE A 740 13.12 -7.71 -3.21
C ILE A 740 13.50 -8.37 -4.54
N LEU A 741 12.95 -9.57 -4.77
CA LEU A 741 13.03 -10.29 -6.04
C LEU A 741 11.73 -10.10 -6.84
N HIS A 742 11.85 -9.82 -8.13
CA HIS A 742 10.72 -9.79 -9.04
C HIS A 742 10.58 -11.14 -9.78
N LEU A 743 9.36 -11.65 -9.88
CA LEU A 743 9.03 -12.90 -10.58
C LEU A 743 8.31 -12.56 -11.89
N ASP A 744 9.01 -12.60 -13.03
CA ASP A 744 8.50 -12.20 -14.33
C ASP A 744 7.21 -12.95 -14.71
N TYR A 745 7.21 -14.26 -14.53
CA TYR A 745 6.12 -15.16 -14.91
C TYR A 745 4.81 -14.97 -14.11
N MET A 746 4.81 -14.19 -13.04
CA MET A 746 3.61 -13.83 -12.27
C MET A 746 3.15 -12.41 -12.55
N CYS A 747 3.95 -11.60 -13.20
CA CYS A 747 3.70 -10.19 -13.41
C CYS A 747 2.85 -9.96 -14.66
N ASN A 748 1.81 -9.12 -14.54
CA ASN A 748 1.02 -8.62 -15.67
C ASN A 748 1.27 -7.13 -15.96
N GLU A 749 2.37 -6.58 -15.48
CA GLU A 749 2.77 -5.16 -15.70
C GLU A 749 1.68 -4.14 -15.36
N CYS A 750 0.85 -4.42 -14.37
CA CYS A 750 -0.27 -3.55 -14.02
C CYS A 750 0.17 -2.15 -13.53
N GLY A 751 1.42 -1.97 -13.10
CA GLY A 751 1.97 -0.71 -12.62
C GLY A 751 1.65 -0.36 -11.17
N ASN A 752 0.88 -1.19 -10.46
CA ASN A 752 0.44 -0.87 -9.10
C ASN A 752 1.61 -0.70 -8.10
N CYS A 753 2.63 -1.54 -8.18
CA CYS A 753 3.83 -1.43 -7.34
C CYS A 753 4.61 -0.13 -7.63
N GLN A 754 4.63 0.36 -8.87
CA GLN A 754 5.21 1.65 -9.22
C GLN A 754 4.47 2.82 -8.54
N THR A 755 3.15 2.75 -8.47
CA THR A 755 2.32 3.81 -7.84
C THR A 755 2.76 4.06 -6.40
N PHE A 756 3.01 3.02 -5.63
CA PHE A 756 3.29 3.11 -4.19
C PHE A 756 4.77 3.11 -3.83
N CYS A 757 5.67 2.77 -4.75
CA CYS A 757 7.11 2.82 -4.49
C CYS A 757 7.55 4.26 -4.19
N PRO A 758 8.31 4.53 -3.11
CA PRO A 758 8.79 5.87 -2.79
C PRO A 758 9.90 6.38 -3.72
N TRP A 759 10.51 5.49 -4.50
CA TRP A 759 11.55 5.84 -5.48
C TRP A 759 10.95 6.29 -6.82
N GLY A 760 11.73 6.96 -7.63
CA GLY A 760 11.38 7.39 -8.99
C GLY A 760 11.44 6.29 -10.05
N GLY A 761 11.25 5.02 -9.64
CA GLY A 761 11.31 3.84 -10.49
C GLY A 761 10.07 2.96 -10.42
N ALA A 762 10.14 1.83 -11.12
CA ALA A 762 9.09 0.82 -11.20
C ALA A 762 9.61 -0.56 -10.75
N PRO A 763 9.19 -1.09 -9.57
CA PRO A 763 9.71 -2.36 -9.07
C PRO A 763 9.63 -3.52 -10.07
N TYR A 764 8.59 -3.57 -10.88
CA TYR A 764 8.41 -4.61 -11.90
C TYR A 764 9.40 -4.49 -13.09
N LEU A 765 10.09 -3.36 -13.23
CA LEU A 765 11.13 -3.12 -14.26
C LEU A 765 12.54 -3.08 -13.67
N ASP A 766 12.70 -2.50 -12.48
CA ASP A 766 13.99 -2.10 -11.94
C ASP A 766 14.55 -3.08 -10.90
N LYS A 767 13.73 -4.00 -10.37
CA LYS A 767 14.19 -5.01 -9.41
C LYS A 767 14.80 -6.22 -10.10
N PHE A 768 15.75 -6.88 -9.42
CA PHE A 768 16.36 -8.09 -9.92
C PHE A 768 15.28 -9.16 -10.16
N THR A 769 15.28 -9.76 -11.35
CA THR A 769 14.15 -10.55 -11.86
C THR A 769 14.52 -12.03 -12.00
N LEU A 770 13.65 -12.92 -11.54
CA LEU A 770 13.70 -14.35 -11.85
C LEU A 770 12.80 -14.65 -13.05
N PHE A 771 13.37 -15.22 -14.10
CA PHE A 771 12.66 -15.65 -15.30
C PHE A 771 12.36 -17.15 -15.26
N ALA A 772 11.21 -17.55 -15.82
CA ALA A 772 10.85 -18.96 -15.92
C ALA A 772 11.77 -19.72 -16.89
N ASN A 773 12.10 -19.11 -18.02
CA ASN A 773 12.90 -19.70 -19.11
C ASN A 773 13.71 -18.64 -19.84
N GLU A 774 14.58 -19.11 -20.79
CA GLU A 774 15.45 -18.22 -21.57
C GLU A 774 14.66 -17.28 -22.50
N GLU A 775 13.56 -17.74 -23.08
CA GLU A 775 12.75 -16.95 -24.01
C GLU A 775 12.15 -15.72 -23.31
N ASP A 776 11.66 -15.86 -22.07
CA ASP A 776 11.14 -14.77 -21.27
C ASP A 776 12.27 -13.77 -20.93
N MET A 777 13.44 -14.26 -20.56
CA MET A 777 14.61 -13.41 -20.33
C MET A 777 15.03 -12.65 -21.59
N GLU A 778 15.00 -13.27 -22.78
CA GLU A 778 15.36 -12.63 -24.04
C GLU A 778 14.38 -11.53 -24.44
N LYS A 779 13.10 -11.69 -24.16
CA LYS A 779 12.05 -10.69 -24.41
C LYS A 779 12.09 -9.52 -23.42
N SER A 780 12.72 -9.69 -22.27
CA SER A 780 12.81 -8.68 -21.21
C SER A 780 14.11 -7.85 -21.33
N GLN A 781 14.07 -6.63 -20.78
CA GLN A 781 15.26 -5.79 -20.58
C GLN A 781 15.72 -5.78 -19.11
N ASN A 782 14.96 -6.39 -18.18
CA ASN A 782 15.29 -6.38 -16.76
C ASN A 782 16.61 -7.07 -16.48
N SER A 783 17.39 -6.55 -15.53
CA SER A 783 18.46 -7.31 -14.88
C SER A 783 17.85 -8.47 -14.10
N GLY A 784 18.43 -9.66 -14.22
CA GLY A 784 17.86 -10.85 -13.62
C GLY A 784 18.55 -12.13 -14.05
N PHE A 785 17.97 -13.28 -13.69
CA PHE A 785 18.55 -14.55 -14.06
C PHE A 785 17.48 -15.60 -14.41
N VAL A 786 17.90 -16.60 -15.16
CA VAL A 786 17.16 -17.82 -15.48
C VAL A 786 18.04 -19.03 -15.17
N LEU A 787 17.46 -20.05 -14.55
CA LEU A 787 18.11 -21.29 -14.27
C LEU A 787 17.96 -22.24 -15.49
N LEU A 788 19.10 -22.66 -16.07
CA LEU A 788 19.14 -23.52 -17.26
C LEU A 788 19.21 -25.00 -16.91
N ASP A 789 19.87 -25.32 -15.81
CA ASP A 789 19.90 -26.66 -15.24
C ASP A 789 19.89 -26.62 -13.73
N ARG A 790 18.85 -27.19 -13.15
CA ARG A 790 18.59 -27.13 -11.73
C ARG A 790 19.59 -27.96 -10.93
N ALA A 791 20.03 -29.10 -11.45
CA ALA A 791 20.91 -30.02 -10.71
C ALA A 791 22.31 -29.45 -10.50
N SER A 792 22.83 -28.74 -11.51
CA SER A 792 24.15 -28.09 -11.46
C SER A 792 24.13 -26.65 -11.01
N GLY A 793 22.96 -26.00 -10.94
CA GLY A 793 22.82 -24.57 -10.72
C GLY A 793 23.31 -23.74 -11.91
N PHE A 794 23.36 -24.31 -13.12
CA PHE A 794 23.79 -23.59 -14.32
C PHE A 794 22.74 -22.57 -14.72
N CYS A 795 23.16 -21.33 -14.92
CA CYS A 795 22.25 -20.20 -15.11
C CYS A 795 22.80 -19.17 -16.10
N LYS A 796 21.89 -18.36 -16.63
CA LYS A 796 22.19 -17.18 -17.41
C LYS A 796 21.76 -15.95 -16.59
N VAL A 797 22.64 -14.95 -16.46
CA VAL A 797 22.45 -13.75 -15.64
C VAL A 797 22.62 -12.51 -16.49
N ARG A 798 21.70 -11.55 -16.37
CA ARG A 798 21.84 -10.21 -16.96
C ARG A 798 22.09 -9.19 -15.86
N CYS A 799 23.25 -8.52 -15.93
CA CYS A 799 23.61 -7.40 -15.08
C CYS A 799 24.14 -6.26 -15.94
N ASP A 800 23.69 -5.03 -15.71
CA ASP A 800 24.12 -3.83 -16.44
C ASP A 800 24.12 -4.00 -17.98
N GLY A 801 23.11 -4.71 -18.50
CA GLY A 801 22.97 -5.00 -19.93
C GLY A 801 23.89 -6.11 -20.47
N GLN A 802 24.81 -6.65 -19.68
CA GLN A 802 25.65 -7.79 -20.06
C GLN A 802 24.99 -9.11 -19.65
N VAL A 803 25.12 -10.11 -20.53
CA VAL A 803 24.61 -11.47 -20.25
C VAL A 803 25.80 -12.41 -20.00
N ILE A 804 25.81 -13.03 -18.83
CA ILE A 804 26.84 -13.94 -18.36
C ILE A 804 26.22 -15.33 -18.14
N THR A 805 26.89 -16.39 -18.56
CA THR A 805 26.52 -17.76 -18.26
C THR A 805 27.49 -18.32 -17.23
N THR A 806 26.94 -18.82 -16.10
CA THR A 806 27.73 -19.28 -14.96
C THR A 806 26.98 -20.33 -14.15
N GLN A 807 27.52 -20.75 -13.02
CA GLN A 807 26.82 -21.52 -11.99
C GLN A 807 26.46 -20.60 -10.83
N VAL A 808 25.29 -20.74 -10.24
CA VAL A 808 24.82 -19.93 -9.09
C VAL A 808 25.84 -19.97 -7.93
N ALA A 809 26.49 -21.08 -7.69
CA ALA A 809 27.47 -21.24 -6.59
C ALA A 809 28.88 -20.69 -6.94
N ALA A 810 29.13 -20.26 -8.19
CA ALA A 810 30.43 -19.80 -8.62
C ALA A 810 30.51 -18.28 -8.59
N GLU A 811 31.45 -17.72 -7.83
CA GLU A 811 31.75 -16.29 -7.86
C GLU A 811 32.24 -15.90 -9.27
N ASN A 812 31.77 -14.77 -9.76
CA ASN A 812 32.12 -14.25 -11.08
C ASN A 812 32.28 -12.72 -10.98
N ASP A 813 33.45 -12.22 -11.40
CA ASP A 813 33.81 -10.80 -11.32
C ASP A 813 32.84 -9.87 -12.09
N GLY A 814 32.05 -10.41 -13.04
CA GLY A 814 31.05 -9.67 -13.79
C GLY A 814 29.70 -9.57 -13.07
N ILE A 815 29.51 -10.19 -11.89
CA ILE A 815 28.26 -10.17 -11.10
C ILE A 815 28.55 -9.51 -9.75
N PRO A 816 27.87 -8.40 -9.40
CA PRO A 816 28.03 -7.79 -8.09
C PRO A 816 27.74 -8.77 -6.94
N LEU A 817 28.55 -8.70 -5.87
CA LEU A 817 28.48 -9.63 -4.73
C LEU A 817 27.07 -9.74 -4.14
N GLY A 818 26.35 -8.61 -3.98
CA GLY A 818 24.97 -8.62 -3.46
C GLY A 818 24.00 -9.40 -4.36
N ILE A 819 24.12 -9.27 -5.69
CA ILE A 819 23.33 -10.05 -6.65
C ILE A 819 23.68 -11.54 -6.55
N HIS A 820 24.94 -11.87 -6.44
CA HIS A 820 25.39 -13.25 -6.29
C HIS A 820 24.82 -13.88 -5.00
N ARG A 821 24.82 -13.14 -3.88
CA ARG A 821 24.23 -13.59 -2.61
C ARG A 821 22.73 -13.81 -2.75
N LEU A 822 22.00 -12.87 -3.36
CA LEU A 822 20.57 -13.01 -3.61
C LEU A 822 20.26 -14.25 -4.48
N MET A 823 20.96 -14.45 -5.58
CA MET A 823 20.81 -15.65 -6.43
C MET A 823 21.07 -16.94 -5.67
N THR A 824 22.09 -16.94 -4.82
CA THR A 824 22.46 -18.11 -4.00
C THR A 824 21.38 -18.43 -2.97
N ALA A 825 20.83 -17.43 -2.29
CA ALA A 825 19.71 -17.58 -1.35
C ALA A 825 18.48 -18.14 -2.06
N VAL A 826 18.10 -17.56 -3.20
CA VAL A 826 16.97 -18.03 -4.01
C VAL A 826 17.14 -19.49 -4.44
N TYR A 827 18.32 -19.85 -4.93
CA TYR A 827 18.60 -21.22 -5.39
C TYR A 827 18.54 -22.26 -4.26
N LYS A 828 19.04 -21.91 -3.05
CA LYS A 828 19.12 -22.85 -1.91
C LYS A 828 17.81 -22.99 -1.15
N ASP A 829 17.16 -21.85 -0.86
CA ASP A 829 16.10 -21.80 0.14
C ASP A 829 14.70 -21.54 -0.45
N TYR A 830 14.61 -21.08 -1.71
CA TYR A 830 13.36 -20.73 -2.38
C TYR A 830 13.12 -21.58 -3.65
N ASP A 831 13.42 -22.87 -3.56
CA ASP A 831 13.30 -23.85 -4.66
C ASP A 831 11.92 -23.83 -5.36
N TYR A 832 10.86 -23.53 -4.62
CA TYR A 832 9.50 -23.46 -5.12
C TYR A 832 9.25 -22.30 -6.09
N LEU A 833 10.16 -21.32 -6.16
CA LEU A 833 10.07 -20.21 -7.12
C LEU A 833 10.54 -20.63 -8.53
N PHE A 834 11.25 -21.73 -8.71
CA PHE A 834 11.62 -22.21 -10.03
C PHE A 834 10.52 -23.13 -10.56
N ILE A 835 9.78 -22.67 -11.57
CA ILE A 835 8.57 -23.34 -12.07
C ILE A 835 8.83 -24.33 -13.20
N GLU A 836 10.01 -24.29 -13.84
CA GLU A 836 10.49 -25.27 -14.82
C GLU A 836 11.55 -26.22 -14.28
#